data_dce17acda61e5dcb58901e46374a0c4f
#
_entry.id   dce17acda61e5dcb58901e46374a0c4f
#
_cell.length_a   1.000
_cell.length_b   1.000
_cell.length_c   1.000
_cell.angle_alpha   90.00
_cell.angle_beta   90.00
_cell.angle_gamma   90.00
#
_symmetry.space_group_name_H-M   'P 1'
#
loop_
_entity.id
_entity.type
_entity.pdbx_description
1 polymer ?
#
loop_
_entity_poly.entity_id
_entity_poly.type
_entity_poly.pdbx_seq_one_letter_code
_entity_poly.pdbx_strand_id
1 'polypeptide(L)'
;MRNLTETLDFSSLNREEIEKLLCDYNLNLSVDEALTIQNEFLKRPPTISECVLWSIQGSEHCSYKSSRIHLKQFNTSGPHVILGAKEDAGIVSVAQDKNGYRYGVIVSHESHNHPSQIVPYEGAATGVGGNVRDVCCMGGEVIAVADSLRFGDIARARTHWIQEGVVSGIAGYGNPLGIPNIAGDVYYDPAYNENCLVTVVTLGIVREDHIIHSYAPPEAENYVFILVGKPTDNSGFGGASFASTVLEEDSQEKNKGAVQEPNAFLQRHLLKANYSLFQLLREKNLIDRVGFKDLGAGGVACASIELAEAGGSYGAEIDLDKVPTGMPGLMPSVILCSETQERFMWVVPPDLIDTILKHYNETFALPQVSEGACAAVIGKIRSDGLYVVNYQGRELVRAKVPDVTKGIVYNRPYSSSQKQMTEPSFPQPDDYNQILLQLLAHENVASREPIFEMYDKQVQGRTFIQAGWADAGVLQPFNETKYPEEIRKTGIALSLDQNPRYNKIDAYWGAVNAVVESVRNITAVGATPVAITDCLCFGNPEKPEQMREFVDSVRGIVDACAAIHLKDHPQSTLPVIAGNVSLYNESVKGAIPPSPMISCLGTLPDIDFAITFDFKKSDSLLILIGERKDECGGSVYYQLHNELGSHVPKPDLSLLNREIHAVSAAIQHGLINAAHDISEGGVAVALAEMSFKNSMGVAVQINGELSADKLLFGETGGFILEIDKQNKAAFDKLVTQYQVPYMVIGHTTEQPVLQMNLVINLPVKEAKQAWENGLRERLL
;
A
#
# COMPACT_ATOMS: atom_id res chain seq x y z
N MET A 1 39.52 -20.18 0.13
CA MET A 1 38.67 -19.45 1.12
C MET A 1 39.04 -17.99 1.02
N ARG A 2 38.08 -17.12 0.64
CA ARG A 2 38.30 -15.67 0.73
C ARG A 2 38.60 -15.30 2.17
N ASN A 3 39.47 -14.32 2.36
CA ASN A 3 39.81 -13.85 3.72
C ASN A 3 38.59 -13.16 4.33
N LEU A 4 37.97 -13.71 5.35
CA LEU A 4 36.75 -13.20 5.97
C LEU A 4 36.88 -11.74 6.51
N THR A 5 38.08 -11.31 6.78
CA THR A 5 38.42 -9.96 7.27
C THR A 5 39.15 -9.13 6.19
N GLU A 6 39.01 -9.48 4.93
CA GLU A 6 39.52 -8.69 3.83
C GLU A 6 38.89 -7.29 3.81
N THR A 7 39.75 -6.27 3.68
CA THR A 7 39.33 -4.87 3.65
C THR A 7 39.55 -4.26 2.27
N LEU A 8 38.71 -3.31 1.91
CA LEU A 8 38.82 -2.53 0.69
C LEU A 8 39.27 -1.11 1.03
N ASP A 9 40.46 -0.71 0.53
CA ASP A 9 40.98 0.64 0.78
C ASP A 9 40.69 1.57 -0.42
N PHE A 10 39.55 2.25 -0.36
CA PHE A 10 39.10 3.18 -1.40
C PHE A 10 39.96 4.44 -1.50
N SER A 11 40.57 4.89 -0.38
CA SER A 11 41.37 6.12 -0.38
C SER A 11 42.70 5.98 -1.14
N SER A 12 43.16 4.76 -1.39
CA SER A 12 44.37 4.48 -2.16
C SER A 12 44.14 4.42 -3.67
N LEU A 13 42.88 4.50 -4.14
CA LEU A 13 42.45 4.28 -5.52
C LEU A 13 41.90 5.58 -6.13
N ASN A 14 41.97 5.70 -7.49
CA ASN A 14 41.24 6.74 -8.19
C ASN A 14 39.76 6.35 -8.41
N ARG A 15 38.93 7.30 -8.90
CA ARG A 15 37.48 7.06 -9.03
C ARG A 15 37.13 5.87 -9.94
N GLU A 16 37.81 5.72 -11.09
CA GLU A 16 37.57 4.62 -12.05
C GLU A 16 37.93 3.27 -11.43
N GLU A 17 39.02 3.22 -10.66
CA GLU A 17 39.43 2.02 -9.92
C GLU A 17 38.44 1.65 -8.82
N ILE A 18 37.87 2.64 -8.12
CA ILE A 18 36.82 2.41 -7.12
C ILE A 18 35.56 1.87 -7.79
N GLU A 19 35.09 2.51 -8.87
CA GLU A 19 33.92 2.04 -9.62
C GLU A 19 34.07 0.58 -10.07
N LYS A 20 35.25 0.25 -10.63
CA LYS A 20 35.55 -1.12 -11.02
C LYS A 20 35.54 -2.08 -9.84
N LEU A 21 36.14 -1.69 -8.73
CA LEU A 21 36.19 -2.51 -7.51
C LEU A 21 34.77 -2.76 -6.95
N LEU A 22 33.93 -1.74 -6.91
CA LEU A 22 32.53 -1.86 -6.50
C LEU A 22 31.75 -2.82 -7.42
N CYS A 23 31.97 -2.72 -8.72
CA CYS A 23 31.39 -3.65 -9.71
C CYS A 23 31.90 -5.09 -9.54
N ASP A 24 33.20 -5.29 -9.36
CA ASP A 24 33.82 -6.62 -9.19
C ASP A 24 33.31 -7.35 -7.93
N TYR A 25 32.92 -6.62 -6.88
CA TYR A 25 32.31 -7.14 -5.66
C TYR A 25 30.78 -7.09 -5.65
N ASN A 26 30.16 -6.61 -6.71
CA ASN A 26 28.69 -6.42 -6.84
C ASN A 26 28.12 -5.56 -5.68
N LEU A 27 28.77 -4.44 -5.37
CA LEU A 27 28.37 -3.50 -4.34
C LEU A 27 27.63 -2.32 -4.97
N ASN A 28 26.37 -2.12 -4.58
CA ASN A 28 25.53 -1.01 -5.04
C ASN A 28 25.79 0.26 -4.21
N LEU A 29 27.01 0.79 -4.35
CA LEU A 29 27.47 2.04 -3.72
C LEU A 29 28.01 2.97 -4.80
N SER A 30 27.78 4.26 -4.66
CA SER A 30 28.50 5.25 -5.43
C SER A 30 29.94 5.42 -4.89
N VAL A 31 30.85 5.96 -5.71
CA VAL A 31 32.22 6.27 -5.29
C VAL A 31 32.24 7.19 -4.06
N ASP A 32 31.36 8.19 -4.05
CA ASP A 32 31.29 9.16 -2.96
C ASP A 32 30.74 8.52 -1.67
N GLU A 33 29.79 7.59 -1.79
CA GLU A 33 29.33 6.79 -0.64
C GLU A 33 30.44 5.90 -0.07
N ALA A 34 31.16 5.19 -0.93
CA ALA A 34 32.29 4.34 -0.51
C ALA A 34 33.37 5.14 0.23
N LEU A 35 33.72 6.31 -0.30
CA LEU A 35 34.70 7.21 0.33
C LEU A 35 34.17 7.80 1.65
N THR A 36 32.90 8.15 1.74
CA THR A 36 32.26 8.65 2.98
C THR A 36 32.25 7.58 4.05
N ILE A 37 31.90 6.34 3.71
CA ILE A 37 31.90 5.20 4.64
C ILE A 37 33.32 5.00 5.21
N GLN A 38 34.34 4.99 4.36
CA GLN A 38 35.71 4.79 4.81
C GLN A 38 36.24 5.96 5.65
N ASN A 39 36.09 7.20 5.16
CA ASN A 39 36.81 8.36 5.67
C ASN A 39 36.07 9.07 6.83
N GLU A 40 34.73 9.07 6.79
CA GLU A 40 33.92 9.81 7.76
C GLU A 40 33.32 8.89 8.83
N PHE A 41 32.69 7.78 8.41
CA PHE A 41 32.02 6.88 9.34
C PHE A 41 32.98 5.96 10.05
N LEU A 42 33.69 5.11 9.32
CA LEU A 42 34.61 4.11 9.91
C LEU A 42 35.99 4.66 10.29
N LYS A 43 36.49 5.63 9.54
CA LYS A 43 37.87 6.21 9.67
C LYS A 43 38.95 5.14 9.49
N ARG A 44 38.67 4.11 8.72
CA ARG A 44 39.54 2.99 8.35
C ARG A 44 38.98 2.31 7.10
N PRO A 45 39.80 1.52 6.38
CA PRO A 45 39.26 0.68 5.29
C PRO A 45 38.14 -0.25 5.81
N PRO A 46 36.96 -0.30 5.13
CA PRO A 46 35.89 -1.20 5.48
C PRO A 46 36.21 -2.65 5.15
N THR A 47 35.68 -3.59 5.91
CA THR A 47 35.62 -4.99 5.51
C THR A 47 34.63 -5.21 4.35
N ILE A 48 34.75 -6.32 3.63
CA ILE A 48 33.76 -6.68 2.60
C ILE A 48 32.36 -6.78 3.22
N SER A 49 32.22 -7.35 4.41
CA SER A 49 30.94 -7.46 5.11
C SER A 49 30.35 -6.08 5.44
N GLU A 50 31.16 -5.11 5.81
CA GLU A 50 30.74 -3.73 6.01
C GLU A 50 30.30 -3.10 4.68
N CYS A 51 31.05 -3.28 3.60
CA CYS A 51 30.64 -2.77 2.29
C CYS A 51 29.29 -3.34 1.84
N VAL A 52 29.04 -4.64 2.03
CA VAL A 52 27.75 -5.28 1.73
C VAL A 52 26.65 -4.70 2.64
N LEU A 53 26.91 -4.54 3.93
CA LEU A 53 25.96 -3.94 4.87
C LEU A 53 25.51 -2.55 4.40
N TRP A 54 26.44 -1.66 4.07
CA TRP A 54 26.07 -0.31 3.57
C TRP A 54 25.48 -0.31 2.17
N SER A 55 25.85 -1.25 1.29
CA SER A 55 25.23 -1.42 -0.02
C SER A 55 23.73 -1.74 0.11
N ILE A 56 23.32 -2.46 1.14
CA ILE A 56 21.94 -2.84 1.39
C ILE A 56 21.23 -1.79 2.27
N GLN A 57 21.76 -1.49 3.45
CA GLN A 57 21.14 -0.52 4.38
C GLN A 57 21.18 0.92 3.85
N GLY A 58 22.20 1.27 3.07
CA GLY A 58 22.30 2.56 2.37
C GLY A 58 21.58 2.61 1.03
N SER A 59 20.87 1.56 0.63
CA SER A 59 20.03 1.58 -0.58
C SER A 59 18.91 2.61 -0.44
N GLU A 60 18.34 3.05 -1.56
CA GLU A 60 17.20 3.99 -1.50
C GLU A 60 16.01 3.38 -0.78
N HIS A 61 15.78 2.09 -0.96
CA HIS A 61 14.69 1.35 -0.35
C HIS A 61 14.78 1.31 1.19
N CYS A 62 15.95 1.04 1.77
CA CYS A 62 16.10 0.97 3.23
C CYS A 62 16.30 2.35 3.89
N SER A 63 17.02 3.28 3.23
CA SER A 63 17.44 4.53 3.88
C SER A 63 16.59 5.75 3.53
N TYR A 64 15.74 5.68 2.49
CA TYR A 64 14.98 6.81 1.95
C TYR A 64 15.88 8.04 1.68
N LYS A 65 17.11 7.80 1.22
CA LYS A 65 18.18 8.81 1.15
C LYS A 65 17.83 10.02 0.27
N SER A 66 17.00 9.84 -0.77
CA SER A 66 16.56 10.92 -1.67
C SER A 66 15.17 11.49 -1.31
N SER A 67 14.29 10.69 -0.70
CA SER A 67 12.88 11.04 -0.47
C SER A 67 12.60 11.62 0.91
N ARG A 68 13.34 11.22 1.95
CA ARG A 68 13.12 11.56 3.37
C ARG A 68 12.90 13.05 3.63
N ILE A 69 13.59 13.95 2.93
CA ILE A 69 13.43 15.40 3.13
C ILE A 69 12.06 15.92 2.70
N HIS A 70 11.43 15.28 1.71
CA HIS A 70 10.13 15.65 1.19
C HIS A 70 9.00 15.02 2.00
N LEU A 71 9.16 13.78 2.48
CA LEU A 71 8.17 13.08 3.30
C LEU A 71 7.88 13.78 4.63
N LYS A 72 8.79 14.60 5.14
CA LYS A 72 8.60 15.44 6.34
C LYS A 72 7.45 16.43 6.22
N GLN A 73 6.91 16.68 5.02
CA GLN A 73 5.76 17.54 4.80
C GLN A 73 4.44 16.87 5.18
N PHE A 74 4.39 15.55 5.27
CA PHE A 74 3.19 14.83 5.67
C PHE A 74 2.80 15.11 7.12
N ASN A 75 1.51 15.35 7.35
CA ASN A 75 0.95 15.33 8.70
C ASN A 75 0.76 13.86 9.13
N THR A 76 1.57 13.38 10.07
CA THR A 76 1.55 12.00 10.56
C THR A 76 0.90 11.86 11.94
N SER A 77 0.21 12.90 12.41
CA SER A 77 -0.37 12.95 13.75
C SER A 77 -1.81 13.46 13.72
N GLY A 78 -2.57 13.15 14.74
CA GLY A 78 -3.94 13.60 14.88
C GLY A 78 -4.63 12.97 16.10
N PRO A 79 -5.86 13.38 16.42
CA PRO A 79 -6.56 12.91 17.63
C PRO A 79 -6.88 11.41 17.60
N HIS A 80 -7.07 10.84 16.42
CA HIS A 80 -7.31 9.41 16.26
C HIS A 80 -6.03 8.61 16.09
N VAL A 81 -4.88 9.25 15.82
CA VAL A 81 -3.61 8.54 15.64
C VAL A 81 -3.09 8.04 16.97
N ILE A 82 -2.96 6.73 17.11
CA ILE A 82 -2.29 6.08 18.25
C ILE A 82 -0.79 6.03 17.97
N LEU A 83 -0.43 5.62 16.75
CA LEU A 83 0.94 5.57 16.27
C LEU A 83 0.97 6.03 14.81
N GLY A 84 1.73 7.09 14.51
CA GLY A 84 1.97 7.55 13.14
C GLY A 84 3.12 6.79 12.47
N ALA A 85 3.60 7.30 11.33
CA ALA A 85 4.67 6.71 10.52
C ALA A 85 6.04 6.74 11.24
N LYS A 86 6.23 5.90 12.23
CA LYS A 86 7.45 5.81 13.07
C LYS A 86 7.99 4.39 13.23
N GLU A 87 7.16 3.40 13.09
CA GLU A 87 7.47 1.98 13.24
C GLU A 87 7.02 1.22 11.98
N ASP A 88 6.94 -0.11 12.02
CA ASP A 88 6.64 -0.94 10.86
C ASP A 88 5.23 -0.71 10.27
N ALA A 89 4.29 -0.21 11.09
CA ALA A 89 2.93 0.12 10.68
C ALA A 89 2.37 1.31 11.47
N GLY A 90 1.42 2.03 10.88
CA GLY A 90 0.64 3.06 11.56
C GLY A 90 -0.56 2.47 12.30
N ILE A 91 -1.04 3.16 13.34
CA ILE A 91 -2.21 2.73 14.12
C ILE A 91 -3.16 3.90 14.34
N VAL A 92 -4.41 3.73 13.95
CA VAL A 92 -5.47 4.73 14.16
C VAL A 92 -6.61 4.15 15.01
N SER A 93 -7.06 4.90 16.00
CA SER A 93 -8.20 4.55 16.84
C SER A 93 -9.50 4.61 16.05
N VAL A 94 -10.29 3.53 16.09
CA VAL A 94 -11.59 3.45 15.40
C VAL A 94 -12.74 3.22 16.37
N ALA A 95 -12.45 2.84 17.62
CA ALA A 95 -13.44 2.66 18.68
C ALA A 95 -12.82 2.88 20.06
N GLN A 96 -13.66 3.17 21.04
CA GLN A 96 -13.29 3.27 22.45
C GLN A 96 -14.34 2.59 23.31
N ASP A 97 -13.91 1.78 24.30
CA ASP A 97 -14.83 1.14 25.23
C ASP A 97 -15.22 2.05 26.41
N LYS A 98 -16.16 1.59 27.24
CA LYS A 98 -16.64 2.32 28.43
C LYS A 98 -15.54 2.54 29.48
N ASN A 99 -14.46 1.78 29.46
CA ASN A 99 -13.33 1.92 30.36
C ASN A 99 -12.29 2.92 29.86
N GLY A 100 -12.49 3.46 28.65
CA GLY A 100 -11.60 4.43 28.03
C GLY A 100 -10.46 3.81 27.20
N TYR A 101 -10.40 2.48 27.03
CA TYR A 101 -9.42 1.86 26.17
C TYR A 101 -9.75 2.10 24.71
N ARG A 102 -8.76 2.58 23.93
CA ARG A 102 -8.86 2.73 22.48
C ARG A 102 -8.56 1.42 21.78
N TYR A 103 -9.36 1.13 20.75
CA TYR A 103 -9.17 0.00 19.84
C TYR A 103 -8.76 0.55 18.49
N GLY A 104 -7.57 0.15 18.04
CA GLY A 104 -6.94 0.65 16.83
C GLY A 104 -7.00 -0.34 15.70
N VAL A 105 -6.99 0.23 14.47
CA VAL A 105 -6.64 -0.47 13.25
C VAL A 105 -5.18 -0.18 12.95
N ILE A 106 -4.39 -1.24 12.79
CA ILE A 106 -3.02 -1.20 12.31
C ILE A 106 -3.07 -1.22 10.80
N VAL A 107 -2.29 -0.39 10.14
CA VAL A 107 -2.21 -0.33 8.67
C VAL A 107 -0.75 -0.29 8.24
N SER A 108 -0.37 -1.18 7.35
CA SER A 108 0.88 -1.12 6.58
C SER A 108 0.55 -1.08 5.09
N HIS A 109 1.35 -0.37 4.29
CA HIS A 109 1.21 -0.25 2.84
C HIS A 109 2.59 -0.34 2.20
N GLU A 110 2.84 -1.44 1.49
CA GLU A 110 4.14 -1.78 0.96
C GLU A 110 4.11 -2.11 -0.54
N SER A 111 5.29 -2.03 -1.20
CA SER A 111 5.45 -2.37 -2.61
C SER A 111 6.42 -3.52 -2.82
N HIS A 112 6.15 -4.36 -3.84
CA HIS A 112 7.04 -5.43 -4.27
C HIS A 112 7.14 -5.51 -5.80
N ASN A 113 7.52 -4.38 -6.42
CA ASN A 113 7.44 -4.13 -7.86
C ASN A 113 8.48 -4.92 -8.68
N HIS A 114 9.78 -4.66 -8.47
CA HIS A 114 10.88 -5.28 -9.22
C HIS A 114 10.86 -6.81 -9.12
N PRO A 115 10.71 -7.43 -7.94
CA PRO A 115 10.61 -8.88 -7.85
C PRO A 115 9.43 -9.45 -8.63
N SER A 116 8.27 -8.79 -8.58
CA SER A 116 7.06 -9.23 -9.29
C SER A 116 7.17 -9.12 -10.80
N GLN A 117 7.98 -8.20 -11.33
CA GLN A 117 8.27 -8.11 -12.77
C GLN A 117 9.07 -9.32 -13.27
N ILE A 118 9.92 -9.91 -12.41
CA ILE A 118 10.87 -10.98 -12.79
C ILE A 118 10.32 -12.36 -12.47
N VAL A 119 9.78 -12.53 -11.25
CA VAL A 119 9.20 -13.79 -10.75
C VAL A 119 7.85 -13.46 -10.12
N PRO A 120 6.79 -13.32 -10.93
CA PRO A 120 5.54 -12.70 -10.51
C PRO A 120 4.86 -13.36 -9.30
N TYR A 121 4.83 -14.71 -9.24
CA TYR A 121 4.21 -15.42 -8.14
C TYR A 121 4.94 -15.19 -6.82
N GLU A 122 6.23 -15.47 -6.78
CA GLU A 122 7.05 -15.36 -5.57
C GLU A 122 7.18 -13.89 -5.15
N GLY A 123 7.30 -12.97 -6.14
CA GLY A 123 7.35 -11.54 -5.88
C GLY A 123 6.10 -11.03 -5.19
N ALA A 124 4.93 -11.34 -5.72
CA ALA A 124 3.65 -10.89 -5.16
C ALA A 124 3.31 -11.59 -3.83
N ALA A 125 3.58 -12.90 -3.73
CA ALA A 125 3.40 -13.66 -2.49
C ALA A 125 4.26 -13.09 -1.35
N THR A 126 5.51 -12.73 -1.64
CA THR A 126 6.41 -12.08 -0.68
C THR A 126 5.89 -10.69 -0.28
N GLY A 127 5.35 -9.92 -1.22
CA GLY A 127 4.73 -8.61 -0.93
C GLY A 127 3.62 -8.72 0.10
N VAL A 128 2.72 -9.72 -0.05
CA VAL A 128 1.70 -10.01 0.97
C VAL A 128 2.35 -10.45 2.28
N GLY A 129 3.35 -11.34 2.22
CA GLY A 129 3.99 -11.91 3.41
C GLY A 129 4.69 -10.88 4.26
N GLY A 130 5.48 -9.98 3.65
CA GLY A 130 6.16 -8.87 4.33
C GLY A 130 5.19 -7.94 5.03
N ASN A 131 4.19 -7.48 4.29
CA ASN A 131 3.19 -6.54 4.80
C ASN A 131 2.33 -7.14 5.94
N VAL A 132 2.00 -8.43 5.88
CA VAL A 132 1.33 -9.16 6.97
C VAL A 132 2.23 -9.24 8.22
N ARG A 133 3.55 -9.41 8.05
CA ARG A 133 4.50 -9.44 9.17
C ARG A 133 4.61 -8.09 9.87
N ASP A 134 4.67 -6.98 9.12
CA ASP A 134 4.68 -5.62 9.69
C ASP A 134 3.52 -5.41 10.65
N VAL A 135 2.30 -5.73 10.20
CA VAL A 135 1.09 -5.60 11.02
C VAL A 135 1.13 -6.53 12.24
N CYS A 136 1.60 -7.77 12.08
CA CYS A 136 1.76 -8.72 13.18
C CYS A 136 2.75 -8.21 14.22
N CYS A 137 3.84 -7.55 13.79
CA CYS A 137 4.89 -7.06 14.68
C CYS A 137 4.40 -6.03 15.68
N MET A 138 3.34 -5.29 15.35
CA MET A 138 2.70 -4.34 16.27
C MET A 138 1.85 -4.99 17.38
N GLY A 139 1.92 -6.31 17.54
CA GLY A 139 1.14 -7.06 18.53
C GLY A 139 -0.32 -7.29 18.14
N GLY A 140 -0.67 -7.00 16.88
CA GLY A 140 -2.04 -7.07 16.36
C GLY A 140 -2.43 -8.39 15.73
N GLU A 141 -3.73 -8.61 15.62
CA GLU A 141 -4.34 -9.68 14.84
C GLU A 141 -4.60 -9.16 13.42
N VAL A 142 -4.01 -9.80 12.40
CA VAL A 142 -4.22 -9.45 10.99
C VAL A 142 -5.63 -9.86 10.55
N ILE A 143 -6.39 -8.92 9.96
CA ILE A 143 -7.80 -9.12 9.65
C ILE A 143 -8.16 -8.97 8.17
N ALA A 144 -7.34 -8.29 7.38
CA ALA A 144 -7.58 -8.11 5.95
C ALA A 144 -6.31 -7.74 5.19
N VAL A 145 -6.34 -8.00 3.88
CA VAL A 145 -5.42 -7.44 2.90
C VAL A 145 -6.20 -6.78 1.78
N ALA A 146 -5.54 -5.91 1.04
CA ALA A 146 -5.99 -5.31 -0.21
C ALA A 146 -4.78 -5.08 -1.11
N ASP A 147 -5.00 -4.94 -2.42
CA ASP A 147 -3.90 -4.75 -3.37
C ASP A 147 -4.20 -3.65 -4.39
N SER A 148 -3.15 -2.94 -4.84
CA SER A 148 -3.23 -2.04 -5.97
C SER A 148 -2.18 -2.44 -7.01
N LEU A 149 -2.66 -2.79 -8.21
CA LEU A 149 -1.89 -3.45 -9.25
C LEU A 149 -1.86 -2.62 -10.53
N ARG A 150 -0.67 -2.48 -11.12
CA ARG A 150 -0.47 -1.81 -12.41
C ARG A 150 0.22 -2.75 -13.35
N PHE A 151 -0.44 -3.06 -14.45
CA PHE A 151 0.05 -3.97 -15.47
C PHE A 151 0.25 -3.24 -16.80
N GLY A 152 1.09 -3.81 -17.65
CA GLY A 152 1.33 -3.33 -19.00
C GLY A 152 0.14 -3.46 -19.93
N ASP A 153 0.38 -3.30 -21.22
CA ASP A 153 -0.62 -3.49 -22.27
C ASP A 153 -1.20 -4.91 -22.21
N ILE A 154 -2.51 -4.99 -22.01
CA ILE A 154 -3.24 -6.25 -21.86
C ILE A 154 -3.16 -7.16 -23.11
N ALA A 155 -2.88 -6.63 -24.28
CA ALA A 155 -2.71 -7.43 -25.51
C ALA A 155 -1.39 -8.22 -25.54
N ARG A 156 -0.47 -7.99 -24.60
CA ARG A 156 0.86 -8.65 -24.60
C ARG A 156 0.83 -9.93 -23.76
N ALA A 157 1.31 -11.03 -24.32
CA ALA A 157 1.45 -12.31 -23.60
C ALA A 157 2.30 -12.18 -22.32
N ARG A 158 3.29 -11.28 -22.30
CA ARG A 158 4.10 -11.00 -21.10
C ARG A 158 3.26 -10.38 -19.97
N THR A 159 2.34 -9.49 -20.31
CA THR A 159 1.41 -8.88 -19.33
C THR A 159 0.51 -9.93 -18.72
N HIS A 160 -0.06 -10.84 -19.53
CA HIS A 160 -0.88 -11.95 -19.03
C HIS A 160 -0.10 -12.83 -18.06
N TRP A 161 1.11 -13.23 -18.42
CA TRP A 161 1.96 -14.06 -17.57
C TRP A 161 2.30 -13.38 -16.23
N ILE A 162 2.60 -12.05 -16.25
CA ILE A 162 2.87 -11.29 -15.03
C ILE A 162 1.61 -11.20 -14.17
N GLN A 163 0.47 -10.84 -14.77
CA GLN A 163 -0.80 -10.71 -14.05
C GLN A 163 -1.23 -12.05 -13.43
N GLU A 164 -1.22 -13.15 -14.20
CA GLU A 164 -1.57 -14.49 -13.70
C GLU A 164 -0.67 -14.88 -12.51
N GLY A 165 0.64 -14.66 -12.64
CA GLY A 165 1.58 -14.93 -11.56
C GLY A 165 1.35 -14.06 -10.33
N VAL A 166 1.15 -12.74 -10.50
CA VAL A 166 0.88 -11.81 -9.40
C VAL A 166 -0.40 -12.16 -8.66
N VAL A 167 -1.50 -12.32 -9.37
CA VAL A 167 -2.81 -12.64 -8.77
C VAL A 167 -2.75 -14.01 -8.07
N SER A 168 -2.13 -15.00 -8.71
CA SER A 168 -1.93 -16.33 -8.10
C SER A 168 -1.01 -16.28 -6.87
N GLY A 169 0.00 -15.41 -6.87
CA GLY A 169 0.90 -15.21 -5.74
C GLY A 169 0.19 -14.58 -4.54
N ILE A 170 -0.62 -13.55 -4.77
CA ILE A 170 -1.44 -12.91 -3.72
C ILE A 170 -2.43 -13.92 -3.14
N ALA A 171 -3.17 -14.65 -3.99
CA ALA A 171 -4.10 -15.69 -3.58
C ALA A 171 -3.38 -16.85 -2.85
N GLY A 172 -2.28 -17.33 -3.44
CA GLY A 172 -1.51 -18.46 -2.91
C GLY A 172 -0.82 -18.21 -1.58
N TYR A 173 -0.67 -16.96 -1.20
CA TYR A 173 -0.17 -16.59 0.13
C TYR A 173 -1.30 -16.16 1.08
N GLY A 174 -2.18 -15.25 0.67
CA GLY A 174 -3.25 -14.71 1.51
C GLY A 174 -4.31 -15.73 1.93
N ASN A 175 -4.77 -16.56 0.98
CA ASN A 175 -5.79 -17.59 1.25
C ASN A 175 -5.33 -18.63 2.30
N PRO A 176 -4.13 -19.24 2.20
CA PRO A 176 -3.64 -20.17 3.24
C PRO A 176 -3.45 -19.50 4.61
N LEU A 177 -3.15 -18.20 4.66
CA LEU A 177 -3.11 -17.47 5.93
C LEU A 177 -4.50 -17.32 6.56
N GLY A 178 -5.57 -17.47 5.78
CA GLY A 178 -6.94 -17.24 6.21
C GLY A 178 -7.21 -15.76 6.44
N ILE A 179 -6.70 -14.90 5.56
CA ILE A 179 -6.87 -13.44 5.59
C ILE A 179 -7.68 -13.05 4.35
N PRO A 180 -8.83 -12.35 4.50
CA PRO A 180 -9.64 -11.93 3.35
C PRO A 180 -8.97 -10.79 2.59
N ASN A 181 -9.06 -10.81 1.26
CA ASN A 181 -8.81 -9.66 0.42
C ASN A 181 -10.13 -8.89 0.23
N ILE A 182 -10.18 -7.63 0.66
CA ILE A 182 -11.45 -6.90 0.80
C ILE A 182 -11.62 -5.76 -0.19
N ALA A 183 -10.53 -5.26 -0.75
CA ALA A 183 -10.51 -4.13 -1.66
C ALA A 183 -9.33 -4.26 -2.62
N GLY A 184 -9.31 -3.45 -3.66
CA GLY A 184 -8.19 -3.39 -4.60
C GLY A 184 -8.45 -2.41 -5.71
N ASP A 185 -7.38 -2.14 -6.47
CA ASP A 185 -7.41 -1.29 -7.65
C ASP A 185 -6.50 -1.88 -8.72
N VAL A 186 -6.98 -2.02 -9.94
CA VAL A 186 -6.23 -2.59 -11.07
C VAL A 186 -6.31 -1.70 -12.28
N TYR A 187 -5.17 -1.31 -12.84
CA TYR A 187 -5.09 -0.50 -14.04
C TYR A 187 -4.10 -1.06 -15.05
N TYR A 188 -4.46 -1.00 -16.34
CA TYR A 188 -3.62 -1.44 -17.46
C TYR A 188 -3.16 -0.22 -18.28
N ASP A 189 -1.84 -0.09 -18.45
CA ASP A 189 -1.25 0.95 -19.28
C ASP A 189 0.08 0.48 -19.88
N PRO A 190 0.33 0.70 -21.18
CA PRO A 190 1.59 0.30 -21.82
C PRO A 190 2.86 0.80 -21.15
N ALA A 191 2.80 1.86 -20.36
CA ALA A 191 3.96 2.39 -19.64
C ALA A 191 4.48 1.44 -18.56
N TYR A 192 3.67 0.46 -18.12
CA TYR A 192 4.09 -0.58 -17.16
C TYR A 192 4.53 -1.89 -17.81
N ASN A 193 4.73 -1.92 -19.13
CA ASN A 193 5.13 -3.12 -19.85
C ASN A 193 6.40 -3.79 -19.32
N GLU A 194 7.36 -2.98 -18.89
CA GLU A 194 8.68 -3.45 -18.46
C GLU A 194 8.88 -3.32 -16.92
N ASN A 195 7.90 -2.77 -16.23
CA ASN A 195 7.92 -2.64 -14.78
C ASN A 195 6.48 -2.53 -14.25
N CYS A 196 5.89 -3.68 -13.88
CA CYS A 196 4.60 -3.72 -13.19
C CYS A 196 4.71 -3.14 -11.78
N LEU A 197 3.58 -2.70 -11.22
CA LEU A 197 3.50 -2.32 -9.82
C LEU A 197 2.61 -3.29 -9.07
N VAL A 198 3.09 -3.73 -7.92
CA VAL A 198 2.37 -4.58 -6.97
C VAL A 198 2.51 -3.93 -5.60
N THR A 199 1.43 -3.37 -5.09
CA THR A 199 1.38 -2.79 -3.76
C THR A 199 0.30 -3.48 -2.94
N VAL A 200 0.55 -3.66 -1.65
CA VAL A 200 -0.34 -4.37 -0.73
C VAL A 200 -0.59 -3.53 0.50
N VAL A 201 -1.85 -3.44 0.90
CA VAL A 201 -2.27 -2.88 2.18
C VAL A 201 -2.71 -4.01 3.08
N THR A 202 -2.23 -4.03 4.32
CA THR A 202 -2.67 -5.00 5.34
C THR A 202 -3.29 -4.27 6.53
N LEU A 203 -4.41 -4.80 7.00
CA LEU A 203 -5.11 -4.31 8.19
C LEU A 203 -4.98 -5.31 9.34
N GLY A 204 -4.70 -4.79 10.52
CA GLY A 204 -4.77 -5.54 11.78
C GLY A 204 -5.57 -4.79 12.83
N ILE A 205 -5.86 -5.45 13.94
CA ILE A 205 -6.54 -4.84 15.09
C ILE A 205 -5.76 -5.05 16.37
N VAL A 206 -5.73 -4.02 17.19
CA VAL A 206 -5.05 -4.05 18.48
C VAL A 206 -5.76 -3.10 19.47
N ARG A 207 -5.76 -3.45 20.77
CA ARG A 207 -6.07 -2.50 21.82
C ARG A 207 -4.81 -1.71 22.17
N GLU A 208 -4.93 -0.42 22.42
CA GLU A 208 -3.79 0.50 22.59
C GLU A 208 -2.76 0.01 23.62
N ASP A 209 -3.18 -0.51 24.76
CA ASP A 209 -2.30 -1.06 25.81
C ASP A 209 -1.77 -2.48 25.50
N HIS A 210 -2.04 -3.01 24.32
CA HIS A 210 -1.56 -4.30 23.84
C HIS A 210 -0.57 -4.18 22.68
N ILE A 211 -0.19 -2.97 22.30
CA ILE A 211 0.80 -2.73 21.24
C ILE A 211 2.15 -3.27 21.69
N ILE A 212 2.80 -4.03 20.83
CA ILE A 212 4.20 -4.42 20.97
C ILE A 212 4.99 -3.52 20.02
N HIS A 213 6.01 -2.87 20.53
CA HIS A 213 6.82 -1.93 19.77
C HIS A 213 7.98 -2.59 19.03
N SER A 214 8.35 -2.05 17.87
CA SER A 214 9.51 -2.50 17.09
C SER A 214 10.82 -1.85 17.56
N TYR A 215 10.99 -1.71 18.88
CA TYR A 215 12.21 -1.22 19.49
C TYR A 215 12.50 -1.88 20.84
N ALA A 216 13.77 -1.89 21.24
CA ALA A 216 14.18 -2.34 22.57
C ALA A 216 13.59 -1.42 23.64
N PRO A 217 12.93 -1.95 24.69
CA PRO A 217 12.37 -1.14 25.76
C PRO A 217 13.45 -0.33 26.50
N PRO A 218 13.08 0.70 27.26
CA PRO A 218 14.00 1.37 28.17
C PRO A 218 14.68 0.37 29.12
N GLU A 219 15.95 0.61 29.48
CA GLU A 219 16.75 -0.26 30.36
C GLU A 219 17.05 -1.66 29.78
N ALA A 220 17.09 -1.80 28.44
CA ALA A 220 17.36 -3.07 27.76
C ALA A 220 18.86 -3.47 27.68
N GLU A 221 19.75 -2.92 28.51
CA GLU A 221 21.19 -3.11 28.40
C GLU A 221 21.70 -4.57 28.41
N ASN A 222 20.92 -5.47 29.00
CA ASN A 222 21.24 -6.91 29.08
C ASN A 222 20.32 -7.78 28.24
N TYR A 223 19.49 -7.19 27.36
CA TYR A 223 18.55 -7.93 26.53
C TYR A 223 19.26 -8.69 25.42
N VAL A 224 18.60 -9.77 24.98
CA VAL A 224 19.09 -10.62 23.90
C VAL A 224 18.20 -10.56 22.69
N PHE A 225 18.77 -10.80 21.51
CA PHE A 225 18.03 -11.00 20.27
C PHE A 225 17.72 -12.48 20.07
N ILE A 226 16.44 -12.81 19.86
CA ILE A 226 15.97 -14.15 19.50
C ILE A 226 15.41 -14.09 18.08
N LEU A 227 16.10 -14.75 17.16
CA LEU A 227 15.60 -14.96 15.79
C LEU A 227 14.62 -16.13 15.79
N VAL A 228 13.48 -15.97 15.10
CA VAL A 228 12.41 -16.97 15.04
C VAL A 228 12.01 -17.18 13.58
N GLY A 229 11.83 -18.42 13.15
CA GLY A 229 11.27 -18.77 11.86
C GLY A 229 12.13 -19.63 10.97
N LYS A 230 12.08 -19.41 9.66
CA LYS A 230 12.82 -20.17 8.62
C LYS A 230 14.33 -20.00 8.83
N PRO A 231 15.15 -21.07 8.66
CA PRO A 231 16.61 -20.93 8.69
C PRO A 231 17.07 -20.08 7.51
N THR A 232 18.10 -19.25 7.74
CA THR A 232 18.64 -18.35 6.72
C THR A 232 19.15 -19.14 5.51
N ASP A 233 18.70 -18.76 4.34
CA ASP A 233 19.17 -19.27 3.05
C ASP A 233 19.74 -18.13 2.20
N ASN A 234 19.99 -18.35 0.91
CA ASN A 234 20.49 -17.35 -0.01
C ASN A 234 19.38 -16.66 -0.84
N SER A 235 18.11 -16.96 -0.60
CA SER A 235 16.99 -16.28 -1.26
C SER A 235 16.86 -14.85 -0.77
N GLY A 236 16.52 -13.93 -1.66
CA GLY A 236 16.40 -12.51 -1.33
C GLY A 236 17.71 -11.80 -0.98
N PHE A 237 18.89 -12.42 -1.19
CA PHE A 237 20.15 -11.72 -0.94
C PHE A 237 20.37 -10.57 -1.91
N GLY A 238 20.43 -9.36 -1.39
CA GLY A 238 20.54 -8.14 -2.17
C GLY A 238 19.22 -7.64 -2.77
N GLY A 239 18.07 -8.12 -2.31
CA GLY A 239 16.76 -7.71 -2.77
C GLY A 239 16.53 -6.20 -2.69
N ALA A 240 16.82 -5.58 -1.55
CA ALA A 240 16.73 -4.12 -1.37
C ALA A 240 17.67 -3.33 -2.30
N SER A 241 18.88 -3.83 -2.54
CA SER A 241 19.79 -3.23 -3.51
C SER A 241 19.26 -3.38 -4.94
N PHE A 242 18.72 -4.55 -5.30
CA PHE A 242 18.08 -4.80 -6.58
C PHE A 242 16.86 -3.91 -6.81
N ALA A 243 16.01 -3.73 -5.80
CA ALA A 243 14.86 -2.83 -5.85
C ALA A 243 15.24 -1.34 -6.02
N SER A 244 16.54 -1.01 -5.91
CA SER A 244 17.09 0.35 -6.07
C SER A 244 17.96 0.49 -7.33
N THR A 245 17.73 -0.33 -8.36
CA THR A 245 18.45 -0.29 -9.64
C THR A 245 17.49 -0.34 -10.82
N VAL A 246 17.95 0.18 -11.97
CA VAL A 246 17.20 0.13 -13.24
C VAL A 246 17.06 -1.32 -13.72
N LEU A 247 15.86 -1.68 -14.19
CA LEU A 247 15.61 -3.02 -14.75
C LEU A 247 16.22 -3.18 -16.16
N GLU A 248 17.13 -4.14 -16.29
CA GLU A 248 17.77 -4.50 -17.55
C GLU A 248 17.31 -5.88 -18.02
N GLU A 249 17.01 -6.04 -19.32
CA GLU A 249 16.53 -7.32 -19.89
C GLU A 249 17.53 -8.47 -19.67
N ASP A 250 18.83 -8.23 -19.84
CA ASP A 250 19.89 -9.25 -19.70
C ASP A 250 20.18 -9.61 -18.22
N SER A 251 19.70 -8.83 -17.27
CA SER A 251 19.94 -9.06 -15.85
C SER A 251 18.83 -9.87 -15.17
N GLN A 252 17.71 -10.15 -15.84
CA GLN A 252 16.57 -10.86 -15.25
C GLN A 252 16.94 -12.22 -14.68
N GLU A 253 17.71 -13.04 -15.41
CA GLU A 253 18.17 -14.34 -14.90
C GLU A 253 19.14 -14.24 -13.73
N LYS A 254 20.00 -13.23 -13.73
CA LYS A 254 20.96 -12.99 -12.63
C LYS A 254 20.27 -12.55 -11.35
N ASN A 255 19.16 -11.83 -11.47
CA ASN A 255 18.44 -11.24 -10.35
C ASN A 255 17.35 -12.15 -9.75
N LYS A 256 17.07 -13.32 -10.34
CA LYS A 256 16.13 -14.30 -9.75
C LYS A 256 16.50 -14.69 -8.31
N GLY A 257 17.79 -14.77 -7.99
CA GLY A 257 18.26 -15.05 -6.63
C GLY A 257 18.04 -13.91 -5.62
N ALA A 258 17.75 -12.69 -6.09
CA ALA A 258 17.38 -11.57 -5.25
C ALA A 258 15.88 -11.58 -4.86
N VAL A 259 15.08 -12.47 -5.47
CA VAL A 259 13.69 -12.69 -5.09
C VAL A 259 13.62 -13.73 -3.99
N GLN A 260 12.79 -13.48 -3.00
CA GLN A 260 12.59 -14.35 -1.84
C GLN A 260 11.75 -15.58 -2.22
N GLU A 261 11.87 -16.66 -1.43
CA GLU A 261 11.07 -17.87 -1.54
C GLU A 261 10.00 -17.90 -0.44
N PRO A 262 8.72 -17.59 -0.75
CA PRO A 262 7.66 -17.50 0.24
C PRO A 262 7.15 -18.87 0.69
N ASN A 263 6.78 -19.00 1.98
CA ASN A 263 6.18 -20.20 2.58
C ASN A 263 4.94 -19.83 3.42
N ALA A 264 3.79 -19.77 2.78
CA ALA A 264 2.52 -19.39 3.43
C ALA A 264 2.13 -20.35 4.57
N PHE A 265 2.45 -21.63 4.46
CA PHE A 265 2.16 -22.62 5.51
C PHE A 265 2.94 -22.31 6.80
N LEU A 266 4.24 -22.06 6.69
CA LEU A 266 5.08 -21.68 7.83
C LEU A 266 4.62 -20.35 8.41
N GLN A 267 4.33 -19.36 7.56
CA GLN A 267 3.82 -18.04 8.00
C GLN A 267 2.52 -18.19 8.80
N ARG A 268 1.58 -19.00 8.33
CA ARG A 268 0.33 -19.29 9.07
C ARG A 268 0.62 -19.85 10.45
N HIS A 269 1.57 -20.74 10.56
CA HIS A 269 1.95 -21.36 11.83
C HIS A 269 2.61 -20.34 12.76
N LEU A 270 3.51 -19.50 12.22
CA LEU A 270 4.15 -18.42 12.95
C LEU A 270 3.15 -17.38 13.48
N LEU A 271 2.16 -16.98 12.67
CA LEU A 271 1.10 -16.06 13.13
C LEU A 271 0.35 -16.62 14.33
N LYS A 272 -0.02 -17.92 14.29
CA LYS A 272 -0.68 -18.57 15.44
C LYS A 272 0.21 -18.63 16.68
N ALA A 273 1.50 -18.92 16.50
CA ALA A 273 2.46 -18.90 17.60
C ALA A 273 2.61 -17.50 18.19
N ASN A 274 2.73 -16.47 17.34
CA ASN A 274 2.83 -15.08 17.75
C ASN A 274 1.60 -14.63 18.54
N TYR A 275 0.39 -14.86 18.01
CA TYR A 275 -0.85 -14.48 18.73
C TYR A 275 -0.98 -15.16 20.09
N SER A 276 -0.60 -16.44 20.21
CA SER A 276 -0.56 -17.15 21.47
C SER A 276 0.46 -16.56 22.45
N LEU A 277 1.65 -16.19 21.94
CA LEU A 277 2.68 -15.53 22.77
C LEU A 277 2.24 -14.13 23.22
N PHE A 278 1.63 -13.34 22.32
CA PHE A 278 1.08 -12.04 22.68
C PHE A 278 0.05 -12.14 23.81
N GLN A 279 -0.85 -13.13 23.74
CA GLN A 279 -1.80 -13.40 24.80
C GLN A 279 -1.10 -13.72 26.13
N LEU A 280 -0.09 -14.59 26.11
CA LEU A 280 0.70 -14.95 27.30
C LEU A 280 1.38 -13.72 27.92
N LEU A 281 1.97 -12.85 27.08
CA LEU A 281 2.64 -11.63 27.54
C LEU A 281 1.64 -10.64 28.15
N ARG A 282 0.45 -10.49 27.55
CA ARG A 282 -0.66 -9.66 28.10
C ARG A 282 -1.11 -10.16 29.46
N GLU A 283 -1.42 -11.45 29.58
CA GLU A 283 -1.89 -12.06 30.83
C GLU A 283 -0.89 -11.94 31.98
N LYS A 284 0.40 -11.84 31.67
CA LYS A 284 1.48 -11.67 32.64
C LYS A 284 1.94 -10.21 32.81
N ASN A 285 1.34 -9.24 32.12
CA ASN A 285 1.76 -7.84 32.09
C ASN A 285 3.24 -7.66 31.70
N LEU A 286 3.66 -8.31 30.60
CA LEU A 286 5.06 -8.33 30.15
C LEU A 286 5.25 -7.63 28.79
N ILE A 287 4.21 -7.04 28.18
CA ILE A 287 4.29 -6.41 26.87
C ILE A 287 5.35 -5.30 26.84
N ASP A 288 5.36 -4.43 27.83
CA ASP A 288 6.31 -3.30 27.91
C ASP A 288 7.77 -3.73 28.14
N ARG A 289 8.02 -5.03 28.34
CA ARG A 289 9.34 -5.60 28.57
C ARG A 289 9.96 -6.24 27.33
N VAL A 290 9.33 -6.16 26.18
CA VAL A 290 9.80 -6.82 24.95
C VAL A 290 9.71 -5.87 23.77
N GLY A 291 10.56 -6.08 22.75
CA GLY A 291 10.41 -5.51 21.42
C GLY A 291 10.31 -6.62 20.38
N PHE A 292 9.62 -6.36 19.28
CA PHE A 292 9.36 -7.37 18.26
C PHE A 292 9.34 -6.75 16.87
N LYS A 293 10.01 -7.37 15.92
CA LYS A 293 10.11 -6.89 14.55
C LYS A 293 10.18 -8.06 13.57
N ASP A 294 9.72 -7.85 12.34
CA ASP A 294 9.92 -8.78 11.24
C ASP A 294 11.34 -8.68 10.64
N LEU A 295 11.69 -9.59 9.77
CA LEU A 295 12.88 -9.53 8.94
C LEU A 295 12.44 -9.40 7.47
N GLY A 296 12.45 -8.17 6.99
CA GLY A 296 12.28 -7.82 5.59
C GLY A 296 13.62 -7.51 4.92
N ALA A 297 13.69 -6.36 4.27
CA ALA A 297 14.88 -5.82 3.62
C ALA A 297 16.09 -5.79 4.57
N GLY A 298 17.24 -6.31 4.11
CA GLY A 298 18.47 -6.37 4.89
C GLY A 298 18.53 -7.42 6.02
N GLY A 299 17.49 -8.21 6.19
CA GLY A 299 17.48 -9.41 7.02
C GLY A 299 17.85 -9.19 8.49
N VAL A 300 18.76 -10.03 9.03
CA VAL A 300 19.21 -9.96 10.42
C VAL A 300 19.84 -8.60 10.76
N ALA A 301 20.58 -8.00 9.81
CA ALA A 301 21.21 -6.70 10.01
C ALA A 301 20.17 -5.62 10.29
N CYS A 302 19.20 -5.47 9.41
CA CYS A 302 18.15 -4.43 9.53
C CYS A 302 17.39 -4.58 10.85
N ALA A 303 16.80 -5.73 11.09
CA ALA A 303 15.98 -5.96 12.27
C ALA A 303 16.73 -5.72 13.58
N SER A 304 17.98 -6.21 13.69
CA SER A 304 18.77 -6.04 14.92
C SER A 304 19.24 -4.61 15.16
N ILE A 305 19.58 -3.88 14.09
CA ILE A 305 20.02 -2.49 14.19
C ILE A 305 18.84 -1.58 14.57
N GLU A 306 17.70 -1.75 13.91
CA GLU A 306 16.51 -0.91 14.13
C GLU A 306 15.92 -1.12 15.52
N LEU A 307 15.79 -2.39 15.96
CA LEU A 307 15.38 -2.69 17.34
C LEU A 307 16.28 -2.03 18.38
N ALA A 308 17.58 -1.95 18.12
CA ALA A 308 18.53 -1.33 19.04
C ALA A 308 18.48 0.21 19.01
N GLU A 309 18.47 0.82 17.81
CA GLU A 309 18.52 2.28 17.67
C GLU A 309 17.24 2.96 18.20
N ALA A 310 16.10 2.47 17.79
CA ALA A 310 14.81 3.06 18.15
C ALA A 310 14.54 2.97 19.67
N GLY A 311 15.13 1.99 20.36
CA GLY A 311 15.03 1.79 21.81
C GLY A 311 15.79 2.78 22.69
N GLY A 312 16.50 3.76 22.13
CA GLY A 312 17.24 4.75 22.91
C GLY A 312 18.72 4.82 22.58
N SER A 313 19.07 4.59 21.33
CA SER A 313 20.46 4.62 20.81
C SER A 313 21.35 3.51 21.37
N TYR A 314 20.78 2.34 21.61
CA TYR A 314 21.56 1.15 21.90
C TYR A 314 22.36 0.69 20.68
N GLY A 315 23.36 -0.15 20.92
CA GLY A 315 24.03 -0.96 19.91
C GLY A 315 23.56 -2.41 19.94
N ALA A 316 24.06 -3.20 19.01
CA ALA A 316 23.78 -4.63 18.97
C ALA A 316 25.07 -5.43 18.71
N GLU A 317 25.17 -6.61 19.31
CA GLU A 317 26.21 -7.59 19.04
C GLU A 317 25.58 -8.87 18.53
N ILE A 318 25.88 -9.23 17.29
CA ILE A 318 25.34 -10.42 16.61
C ILE A 318 26.46 -11.44 16.41
N ASP A 319 26.15 -12.69 16.71
CA ASP A 319 27.02 -13.84 16.52
C ASP A 319 26.45 -14.71 15.39
N LEU A 320 27.04 -14.61 14.20
CA LEU A 320 26.56 -15.31 13.01
C LEU A 320 26.70 -16.85 13.10
N ASP A 321 27.59 -17.34 13.99
CA ASP A 321 27.70 -18.80 14.25
C ASP A 321 26.44 -19.35 14.93
N LYS A 322 25.62 -18.50 15.54
CA LYS A 322 24.35 -18.85 16.20
C LYS A 322 23.11 -18.64 15.34
N VAL A 323 23.25 -18.00 14.18
CA VAL A 323 22.13 -17.82 13.25
C VAL A 323 21.82 -19.16 12.57
N PRO A 324 20.60 -19.68 12.70
CA PRO A 324 20.20 -20.91 11.99
C PRO A 324 20.32 -20.73 10.48
N THR A 325 20.99 -21.67 9.80
CA THR A 325 21.18 -21.65 8.35
C THR A 325 20.58 -22.89 7.70
N GLY A 326 19.89 -22.73 6.55
CA GLY A 326 19.24 -23.80 5.80
C GLY A 326 20.19 -24.57 4.88
N MET A 327 21.42 -24.08 4.68
CA MET A 327 22.42 -24.74 3.85
C MET A 327 23.84 -24.49 4.40
N PRO A 328 24.76 -25.43 4.20
CA PRO A 328 26.14 -25.27 4.65
C PRO A 328 26.90 -24.27 3.76
N GLY A 329 27.87 -23.59 4.33
CA GLY A 329 28.84 -22.80 3.58
C GLY A 329 28.35 -21.43 3.08
N LEU A 330 27.26 -20.91 3.62
CA LEU A 330 26.81 -19.55 3.36
C LEU A 330 27.91 -18.53 3.75
N MET A 331 28.09 -17.50 2.92
CA MET A 331 28.96 -16.40 3.27
C MET A 331 28.40 -15.60 4.44
N PRO A 332 29.24 -15.04 5.31
CA PRO A 332 28.78 -14.23 6.45
C PRO A 332 27.85 -13.08 6.06
N SER A 333 28.14 -12.41 4.94
CA SER A 333 27.29 -11.34 4.40
C SER A 333 25.89 -11.83 4.01
N VAL A 334 25.78 -13.07 3.49
CA VAL A 334 24.50 -13.69 3.20
C VAL A 334 23.76 -14.03 4.49
N ILE A 335 24.43 -14.63 5.47
CA ILE A 335 23.80 -14.94 6.77
C ILE A 335 23.28 -13.65 7.44
N LEU A 336 24.01 -12.55 7.31
CA LEU A 336 23.68 -11.27 7.93
C LEU A 336 22.54 -10.54 7.20
N CYS A 337 22.57 -10.50 5.87
CA CYS A 337 21.77 -9.58 5.07
C CYS A 337 20.75 -10.25 4.12
N SER A 338 20.68 -11.59 4.07
CA SER A 338 19.66 -12.28 3.26
C SER A 338 18.25 -11.98 3.77
N GLU A 339 17.33 -11.73 2.84
CA GLU A 339 15.93 -11.40 3.12
C GLU A 339 15.04 -12.65 3.14
N THR A 340 15.60 -13.79 3.63
CA THR A 340 14.84 -15.03 3.84
C THR A 340 13.53 -14.72 4.56
N GLN A 341 12.42 -15.13 3.98
CA GLN A 341 11.07 -14.82 4.46
C GLN A 341 10.67 -15.63 5.70
N GLU A 342 9.50 -15.36 6.26
CA GLU A 342 8.92 -16.04 7.42
C GLU A 342 9.86 -16.02 8.63
N ARG A 343 10.40 -14.83 8.94
CA ARG A 343 11.26 -14.61 10.11
C ARG A 343 10.81 -13.41 10.92
N PHE A 344 11.03 -13.52 12.24
CA PHE A 344 10.79 -12.46 13.22
C PHE A 344 11.97 -12.38 14.18
N MET A 345 12.13 -11.23 14.82
CA MET A 345 13.14 -11.00 15.84
C MET A 345 12.52 -10.41 17.09
N TRP A 346 12.74 -11.07 18.22
CA TRP A 346 12.46 -10.54 19.54
C TRP A 346 13.69 -9.90 20.14
N VAL A 347 13.49 -8.83 20.90
CA VAL A 347 14.47 -8.31 21.87
C VAL A 347 13.84 -8.43 23.26
N VAL A 348 14.47 -9.20 24.15
CA VAL A 348 13.85 -9.65 25.41
C VAL A 348 14.84 -9.69 26.57
N PRO A 349 14.37 -9.52 27.83
CA PRO A 349 15.20 -9.68 29.00
C PRO A 349 15.60 -11.15 29.22
N PRO A 350 16.72 -11.41 29.95
CA PRO A 350 17.23 -12.78 30.18
C PRO A 350 16.21 -13.76 30.80
N ASP A 351 15.34 -13.29 31.67
CA ASP A 351 14.32 -14.11 32.35
C ASP A 351 13.19 -14.61 31.44
N LEU A 352 13.05 -14.06 30.21
CA LEU A 352 12.05 -14.51 29.25
C LEU A 352 12.62 -15.42 28.16
N ILE A 353 13.93 -15.61 28.08
CA ILE A 353 14.59 -16.41 27.03
C ILE A 353 13.97 -17.82 26.94
N ASP A 354 14.01 -18.56 28.05
CA ASP A 354 13.50 -19.95 28.09
C ASP A 354 12.02 -20.03 27.76
N THR A 355 11.23 -19.04 28.18
CA THR A 355 9.80 -18.97 27.88
C THR A 355 9.57 -18.87 26.37
N ILE A 356 10.30 -18.00 25.68
CA ILE A 356 10.13 -17.76 24.25
C ILE A 356 10.68 -18.92 23.43
N LEU A 357 11.88 -19.43 23.75
CA LEU A 357 12.46 -20.57 23.07
C LEU A 357 11.56 -21.80 23.16
N LYS A 358 11.06 -22.12 24.38
CA LYS A 358 10.15 -23.22 24.61
C LYS A 358 8.82 -23.03 23.88
N HIS A 359 8.28 -21.82 23.84
CA HIS A 359 7.04 -21.51 23.15
C HIS A 359 7.11 -21.89 21.67
N TYR A 360 8.12 -21.41 20.95
CA TYR A 360 8.28 -21.70 19.53
C TYR A 360 8.79 -23.10 19.23
N ASN A 361 9.81 -23.55 19.92
CA ASN A 361 10.49 -24.81 19.59
C ASN A 361 9.78 -26.06 20.10
N GLU A 362 9.09 -25.97 21.26
CA GLU A 362 8.41 -27.11 21.86
C GLU A 362 6.90 -27.02 21.75
N THR A 363 6.27 -25.90 22.22
CA THR A 363 4.81 -25.77 22.26
C THR A 363 4.22 -25.67 20.85
N PHE A 364 4.80 -24.86 19.97
CA PHE A 364 4.44 -24.75 18.56
C PHE A 364 5.30 -25.64 17.65
N ALA A 365 6.28 -26.34 18.19
CA ALA A 365 7.08 -27.36 17.53
C ALA A 365 7.63 -26.93 16.14
N LEU A 366 8.13 -25.68 16.00
CA LEU A 366 8.63 -25.14 14.73
C LEU A 366 9.59 -26.10 14.00
N PRO A 367 10.56 -26.78 14.69
CA PRO A 367 11.48 -27.70 14.01
C PRO A 367 10.78 -28.91 13.35
N GLN A 368 9.53 -29.20 13.74
CA GLN A 368 8.73 -30.28 13.16
C GLN A 368 7.79 -29.78 12.04
N VAL A 369 7.53 -28.47 12.01
CA VAL A 369 6.66 -27.83 11.01
C VAL A 369 7.42 -27.56 9.72
N SER A 370 8.65 -27.12 9.82
CA SER A 370 9.52 -26.84 8.67
C SER A 370 10.97 -27.17 9.04
N GLU A 371 11.68 -27.84 8.14
CA GLU A 371 13.05 -28.27 8.37
C GLU A 371 13.97 -27.07 8.70
N GLY A 372 14.65 -27.16 9.84
CA GLY A 372 15.57 -26.12 10.32
C GLY A 372 14.89 -24.89 10.92
N ALA A 373 13.57 -24.75 10.83
CA ALA A 373 12.85 -23.64 11.45
C ALA A 373 12.92 -23.73 12.98
N CYS A 374 13.29 -22.65 13.64
CA CYS A 374 13.41 -22.62 15.11
C CYS A 374 13.43 -21.20 15.67
N ALA A 375 13.42 -21.10 16.99
CA ALA A 375 13.81 -19.91 17.74
C ALA A 375 15.21 -20.08 18.33
N ALA A 376 16.10 -19.12 18.11
CA ALA A 376 17.50 -19.17 18.57
C ALA A 376 17.98 -17.81 19.07
N VAL A 377 18.74 -17.78 20.17
CA VAL A 377 19.45 -16.58 20.63
C VAL A 377 20.65 -16.34 19.73
N ILE A 378 20.67 -15.19 19.05
CA ILE A 378 21.72 -14.86 18.07
C ILE A 378 22.59 -13.68 18.47
N GLY A 379 22.23 -12.95 19.50
CA GLY A 379 22.95 -11.74 19.88
C GLY A 379 22.41 -11.09 21.15
N LYS A 380 22.91 -9.91 21.44
CA LYS A 380 22.53 -9.10 22.61
C LYS A 380 22.61 -7.61 22.34
N ILE A 381 21.89 -6.83 23.12
CA ILE A 381 21.99 -5.36 23.18
C ILE A 381 23.37 -4.93 23.73
N ARG A 382 23.84 -3.79 23.24
CA ARG A 382 25.04 -3.09 23.70
C ARG A 382 24.69 -1.66 24.15
N SER A 383 25.27 -1.19 25.20
CA SER A 383 25.08 0.18 25.72
C SER A 383 25.98 1.22 25.05
N ASP A 384 26.97 0.80 24.24
CA ASP A 384 27.97 1.70 23.63
C ASP A 384 27.52 2.26 22.23
N GLY A 385 26.35 1.91 21.76
CA GLY A 385 25.82 2.37 20.47
C GLY A 385 26.53 1.79 19.24
N LEU A 386 27.34 0.73 19.42
CA LEU A 386 28.02 0.07 18.32
C LEU A 386 27.25 -1.16 17.80
N TYR A 387 27.24 -1.31 16.50
CA TYR A 387 26.84 -2.54 15.82
C TYR A 387 28.06 -3.40 15.58
N VAL A 388 28.12 -4.56 16.21
CA VAL A 388 29.24 -5.50 16.14
C VAL A 388 28.73 -6.85 15.64
N VAL A 389 29.37 -7.39 14.60
CA VAL A 389 29.06 -8.70 14.05
C VAL A 389 30.28 -9.59 14.10
N ASN A 390 30.10 -10.75 14.73
CA ASN A 390 31.15 -11.76 14.91
C ASN A 390 30.85 -13.02 14.10
N TYR A 391 31.86 -13.65 13.55
CA TYR A 391 31.79 -14.95 12.89
C TYR A 391 33.09 -15.72 13.01
N GLN A 392 33.05 -16.96 13.48
CA GLN A 392 34.21 -17.82 13.71
C GLN A 392 35.28 -17.15 14.57
N GLY A 393 34.86 -16.46 15.65
CA GLY A 393 35.70 -15.74 16.54
C GLY A 393 36.41 -14.48 15.97
N ARG A 394 35.97 -14.01 14.81
CA ARG A 394 36.46 -12.79 14.14
C ARG A 394 35.37 -11.74 14.07
N GLU A 395 35.73 -10.49 14.32
CA GLU A 395 34.87 -9.34 14.14
C GLU A 395 34.84 -8.97 12.66
N LEU A 396 33.64 -9.00 12.04
CA LEU A 396 33.44 -8.68 10.63
C LEU A 396 32.84 -7.29 10.38
N VAL A 397 32.08 -6.77 11.35
CA VAL A 397 31.47 -5.45 11.31
C VAL A 397 31.70 -4.76 12.66
N ARG A 398 32.11 -3.50 12.60
CA ARG A 398 32.13 -2.58 13.75
C ARG A 398 31.80 -1.17 13.26
N ALA A 399 30.59 -0.71 13.50
CA ALA A 399 30.12 0.60 13.08
C ALA A 399 29.24 1.23 14.17
N LYS A 400 29.05 2.54 14.13
CA LYS A 400 28.02 3.18 14.95
C LYS A 400 26.65 2.91 14.34
N VAL A 401 25.69 2.54 15.16
CA VAL A 401 24.32 2.27 14.71
C VAL A 401 23.73 3.43 13.89
N PRO A 402 23.78 4.71 14.33
CA PRO A 402 23.26 5.83 13.55
C PRO A 402 23.92 6.05 12.18
N ASP A 403 25.19 5.66 12.02
CA ASP A 403 25.89 5.81 10.73
C ASP A 403 25.35 4.79 9.70
N VAL A 404 24.83 3.64 10.17
CA VAL A 404 24.23 2.61 9.33
C VAL A 404 22.74 2.93 9.02
N THR A 405 21.94 3.29 10.03
CA THR A 405 20.50 3.49 9.90
C THR A 405 20.13 4.82 9.24
N LYS A 406 20.84 5.91 9.60
CA LYS A 406 20.57 7.25 9.03
C LYS A 406 21.30 7.47 7.72
N GLY A 407 22.45 6.84 7.54
CA GLY A 407 23.22 6.84 6.32
C GLY A 407 23.48 8.23 5.72
N ILE A 408 23.65 8.26 4.42
CA ILE A 408 23.82 9.48 3.62
C ILE A 408 22.42 9.97 3.20
N VAL A 409 22.15 11.26 3.31
CA VAL A 409 20.91 11.90 2.87
C VAL A 409 21.20 12.87 1.74
N TYR A 410 20.50 12.72 0.63
CA TYR A 410 20.65 13.59 -0.52
C TYR A 410 19.55 14.64 -0.60
N ASN A 411 19.92 15.85 -0.96
CA ASN A 411 19.01 16.86 -1.45
C ASN A 411 19.14 16.87 -2.99
N ARG A 412 18.41 16.00 -3.66
CA ARG A 412 18.48 15.86 -5.11
C ARG A 412 17.94 17.10 -5.80
N PRO A 413 18.63 17.62 -6.84
CA PRO A 413 18.10 18.71 -7.64
C PRO A 413 16.87 18.23 -8.43
N TYR A 414 15.89 19.12 -8.60
CA TYR A 414 14.72 18.86 -9.42
C TYR A 414 14.37 20.06 -10.30
N SER A 415 13.90 19.77 -11.50
CA SER A 415 13.53 20.78 -12.50
C SER A 415 12.32 20.31 -13.30
N SER A 416 11.44 21.25 -13.70
CA SER A 416 10.31 20.90 -14.56
C SER A 416 10.78 20.49 -15.95
N SER A 417 10.31 19.35 -16.43
CA SER A 417 10.26 19.09 -17.88
C SER A 417 9.01 19.81 -18.42
N GLN A 418 9.18 20.67 -19.43
CA GLN A 418 8.03 21.23 -20.13
C GLN A 418 7.47 20.13 -21.07
N LYS A 419 6.56 19.29 -20.55
CA LYS A 419 5.74 18.42 -21.41
C LYS A 419 4.72 19.34 -22.10
N GLN A 420 4.83 19.57 -23.40
CA GLN A 420 3.78 20.24 -24.16
C GLN A 420 2.65 19.22 -24.41
N MET A 421 1.62 19.30 -23.59
CA MET A 421 0.38 18.54 -23.79
C MET A 421 -0.59 19.40 -24.59
N THR A 422 -1.33 18.79 -25.50
CA THR A 422 -2.37 19.45 -26.29
C THR A 422 -3.72 18.83 -25.96
N GLU A 423 -4.75 19.67 -25.88
CA GLU A 423 -6.11 19.19 -25.75
C GLU A 423 -6.63 18.75 -27.13
N PRO A 424 -7.10 17.49 -27.26
CA PRO A 424 -7.59 17.01 -28.55
C PRO A 424 -8.95 17.64 -28.90
N SER A 425 -9.21 17.72 -30.18
CA SER A 425 -10.51 18.16 -30.71
C SER A 425 -10.98 17.15 -31.76
N PHE A 426 -12.09 16.52 -31.49
CA PHE A 426 -12.77 15.60 -32.41
C PHE A 426 -14.28 15.83 -32.39
N PRO A 427 -15.03 15.41 -33.44
CA PRO A 427 -16.47 15.57 -33.48
C PRO A 427 -17.15 14.77 -32.37
N GLN A 428 -18.33 15.22 -31.96
CA GLN A 428 -19.16 14.43 -31.04
C GLN A 428 -19.48 13.06 -31.66
N PRO A 429 -19.67 12.02 -30.80
CA PRO A 429 -20.03 10.70 -31.30
C PRO A 429 -21.33 10.68 -32.09
N ASP A 430 -21.38 9.92 -33.17
CA ASP A 430 -22.61 9.66 -33.90
C ASP A 430 -23.53 8.66 -33.15
N ASP A 431 -22.92 7.74 -32.37
CA ASP A 431 -23.62 6.72 -31.59
C ASP A 431 -23.07 6.65 -30.15
N TYR A 432 -23.77 7.29 -29.23
CA TYR A 432 -23.41 7.30 -27.78
C TYR A 432 -23.64 5.94 -27.10
N ASN A 433 -24.55 5.08 -27.60
CA ASN A 433 -24.73 3.74 -27.07
C ASN A 433 -23.46 2.91 -27.31
N GLN A 434 -22.91 3.01 -28.53
CA GLN A 434 -21.68 2.30 -28.89
C GLN A 434 -20.49 2.78 -28.05
N ILE A 435 -20.36 4.10 -27.81
CA ILE A 435 -19.30 4.62 -26.92
C ILE A 435 -19.45 4.10 -25.50
N LEU A 436 -20.66 4.09 -24.93
CA LEU A 436 -20.88 3.55 -23.59
C LEU A 436 -20.53 2.05 -23.52
N LEU A 437 -20.91 1.25 -24.52
CA LEU A 437 -20.52 -0.16 -24.58
C LEU A 437 -19.02 -0.36 -24.67
N GLN A 438 -18.30 0.47 -25.43
CA GLN A 438 -16.84 0.43 -25.53
C GLN A 438 -16.18 0.80 -24.20
N LEU A 439 -16.68 1.83 -23.50
CA LEU A 439 -16.20 2.21 -22.18
C LEU A 439 -16.42 1.07 -21.17
N LEU A 440 -17.62 0.51 -21.09
CA LEU A 440 -17.95 -0.59 -20.18
C LEU A 440 -17.12 -1.85 -20.46
N ALA A 441 -16.75 -2.12 -21.70
CA ALA A 441 -15.90 -3.25 -22.09
C ALA A 441 -14.39 -2.95 -22.01
N HIS A 442 -13.99 -1.71 -21.67
CA HIS A 442 -12.59 -1.33 -21.59
C HIS A 442 -11.90 -1.95 -20.37
N GLU A 443 -10.65 -2.40 -20.51
CA GLU A 443 -9.91 -3.07 -19.44
C GLU A 443 -9.78 -2.26 -18.15
N ASN A 444 -9.87 -0.93 -18.22
CA ASN A 444 -9.81 -0.04 -17.07
C ASN A 444 -11.18 0.36 -16.49
N VAL A 445 -12.28 -0.18 -17.04
CA VAL A 445 -13.66 0.07 -16.59
C VAL A 445 -14.40 -1.23 -16.29
N ALA A 446 -14.20 -2.27 -17.11
CA ALA A 446 -14.89 -3.55 -17.00
C ALA A 446 -14.72 -4.20 -15.60
N SER A 447 -15.60 -5.12 -15.27
CA SER A 447 -15.58 -5.85 -14.01
C SER A 447 -14.21 -6.44 -13.67
N ARG A 448 -13.73 -6.18 -12.47
CA ARG A 448 -12.49 -6.74 -11.93
C ARG A 448 -12.66 -8.15 -11.35
N GLU A 449 -13.84 -8.75 -11.48
CA GLU A 449 -14.12 -10.10 -10.96
C GLU A 449 -13.08 -11.13 -11.39
N PRO A 450 -12.58 -11.18 -12.65
CA PRO A 450 -11.52 -12.11 -13.05
C PRO A 450 -10.23 -12.03 -12.24
N ILE A 451 -9.99 -10.92 -11.57
CA ILE A 451 -8.83 -10.72 -10.68
C ILE A 451 -9.16 -11.22 -9.27
N PHE A 452 -10.20 -10.66 -8.64
CA PHE A 452 -10.49 -10.92 -7.24
C PHE A 452 -11.30 -12.21 -6.97
N GLU A 453 -11.80 -12.91 -8.01
CA GLU A 453 -12.44 -14.22 -7.83
C GLU A 453 -11.49 -15.29 -7.28
N MET A 454 -10.17 -15.11 -7.45
CA MET A 454 -9.13 -15.98 -6.91
C MET A 454 -8.90 -15.80 -5.40
N TYR A 455 -9.35 -14.70 -4.82
CA TYR A 455 -9.10 -14.34 -3.43
C TYR A 455 -10.21 -14.80 -2.49
N ASP A 456 -9.84 -15.29 -1.31
CA ASP A 456 -10.78 -15.42 -0.20
C ASP A 456 -11.23 -14.01 0.25
N LYS A 457 -12.54 -13.78 0.25
CA LYS A 457 -13.14 -12.48 0.55
C LYS A 457 -13.85 -12.42 1.90
N GLN A 458 -14.22 -13.57 2.49
CA GLN A 458 -15.07 -13.66 3.68
C GLN A 458 -14.50 -14.54 4.78
N VAL A 459 -13.32 -15.10 4.60
CA VAL A 459 -12.62 -15.85 5.64
C VAL A 459 -12.45 -14.97 6.89
N GLN A 460 -12.54 -15.53 8.08
CA GLN A 460 -12.67 -14.87 9.39
C GLN A 460 -14.08 -14.34 9.72
N GLY A 461 -15.01 -14.21 8.76
CA GLY A 461 -16.39 -13.78 9.02
C GLY A 461 -16.55 -12.31 9.47
N ARG A 462 -15.58 -11.45 9.12
CA ARG A 462 -15.59 -10.01 9.43
C ARG A 462 -15.98 -9.13 8.26
N THR A 463 -15.95 -9.63 7.05
CA THR A 463 -16.28 -8.87 5.85
C THR A 463 -17.79 -8.63 5.79
N PHE A 464 -18.20 -7.36 5.76
CA PHE A 464 -19.60 -6.93 5.65
C PHE A 464 -19.95 -6.58 4.19
N ILE A 465 -19.13 -5.76 3.52
CA ILE A 465 -19.21 -5.50 2.08
C ILE A 465 -17.90 -6.01 1.45
N GLN A 466 -18.03 -7.00 0.57
CA GLN A 466 -16.88 -7.56 -0.14
C GLN A 466 -16.54 -6.79 -1.41
N ALA A 467 -15.33 -7.01 -1.94
CA ALA A 467 -14.90 -6.45 -3.22
C ALA A 467 -15.94 -6.65 -4.33
N GLY A 468 -16.14 -5.61 -5.15
CA GLY A 468 -17.09 -5.59 -6.27
C GLY A 468 -18.53 -5.27 -5.90
N TRP A 469 -18.87 -4.99 -4.64
CA TRP A 469 -20.25 -4.68 -4.22
C TRP A 469 -20.48 -3.21 -3.89
N ALA A 470 -19.43 -2.46 -3.64
CA ALA A 470 -19.48 -1.03 -3.36
C ALA A 470 -18.10 -0.40 -3.65
N ASP A 471 -17.97 0.91 -3.49
CA ASP A 471 -16.77 1.69 -3.77
C ASP A 471 -15.62 1.41 -2.79
N ALA A 472 -15.93 0.82 -1.65
CA ALA A 472 -14.95 0.40 -0.66
C ALA A 472 -15.31 -0.95 -0.05
N GLY A 473 -14.29 -1.72 0.36
CA GLY A 473 -14.48 -2.90 1.18
C GLY A 473 -14.82 -2.50 2.62
N VAL A 474 -15.78 -3.17 3.24
CA VAL A 474 -16.24 -2.84 4.61
C VAL A 474 -16.14 -4.06 5.52
N LEU A 475 -15.53 -3.87 6.69
CA LEU A 475 -15.35 -4.88 7.73
C LEU A 475 -16.06 -4.48 9.02
N GLN A 476 -16.48 -5.49 9.78
CA GLN A 476 -16.89 -5.38 11.17
C GLN A 476 -15.80 -6.01 12.07
N PRO A 477 -14.76 -5.25 12.47
CA PRO A 477 -13.53 -5.80 13.02
C PRO A 477 -13.70 -6.45 14.39
N PHE A 478 -14.66 -6.00 15.18
CA PHE A 478 -14.89 -6.41 16.59
C PHE A 478 -16.17 -7.22 16.79
N ASN A 479 -16.64 -7.95 15.77
CA ASN A 479 -17.92 -8.69 15.81
C ASN A 479 -17.97 -9.88 16.79
N GLU A 480 -16.82 -10.35 17.27
CA GLU A 480 -16.73 -11.47 18.21
C GLU A 480 -17.13 -11.09 19.65
N THR A 481 -17.65 -12.06 20.40
CA THR A 481 -18.10 -11.87 21.80
C THR A 481 -16.98 -11.58 22.80
N LYS A 482 -15.71 -11.80 22.40
CA LYS A 482 -14.54 -11.42 23.22
C LYS A 482 -14.39 -9.89 23.35
N TYR A 483 -14.98 -9.12 22.42
CA TYR A 483 -14.94 -7.66 22.47
C TYR A 483 -16.10 -7.06 23.27
N PRO A 484 -15.92 -5.85 23.86
CA PRO A 484 -16.99 -5.12 24.53
C PRO A 484 -18.19 -4.89 23.61
N GLU A 485 -19.40 -5.01 24.15
CA GLU A 485 -20.65 -4.93 23.38
C GLU A 485 -20.78 -3.62 22.61
N GLU A 486 -20.38 -2.51 23.23
CA GLU A 486 -20.48 -1.16 22.67
C GLU A 486 -19.64 -0.90 21.41
N ILE A 487 -18.58 -1.69 21.19
CA ILE A 487 -17.73 -1.53 20.00
C ILE A 487 -17.99 -2.58 18.91
N ARG A 488 -18.86 -3.58 19.19
CA ARG A 488 -19.06 -4.71 18.25
C ARG A 488 -19.66 -4.29 16.93
N LYS A 489 -20.44 -3.21 16.91
CA LYS A 489 -21.04 -2.67 15.69
C LYS A 489 -20.15 -1.70 14.92
N THR A 490 -19.00 -1.35 15.44
CA THR A 490 -18.05 -0.50 14.71
C THR A 490 -17.69 -1.13 13.37
N GLY A 491 -17.84 -0.35 12.30
CA GLY A 491 -17.39 -0.70 10.96
C GLY A 491 -16.11 0.05 10.58
N ILE A 492 -15.30 -0.54 9.72
CA ILE A 492 -14.19 0.12 9.02
C ILE A 492 -14.32 -0.12 7.54
N ALA A 493 -13.92 0.88 6.75
CA ALA A 493 -13.92 0.80 5.30
C ALA A 493 -12.52 1.08 4.75
N LEU A 494 -12.15 0.42 3.65
CA LEU A 494 -10.87 0.59 2.97
C LEU A 494 -11.07 0.75 1.47
N SER A 495 -10.44 1.75 0.88
CA SER A 495 -10.31 1.96 -0.56
C SER A 495 -8.85 2.15 -0.96
N LEU A 496 -8.56 1.92 -2.25
CA LEU A 496 -7.25 2.16 -2.87
C LEU A 496 -7.48 2.81 -4.24
N ASP A 497 -6.70 3.86 -4.56
CA ASP A 497 -6.88 4.59 -5.82
C ASP A 497 -5.58 5.20 -6.35
N GLN A 498 -5.44 5.21 -7.66
CA GLN A 498 -4.47 5.99 -8.43
C GLN A 498 -4.74 5.84 -9.93
N ASN A 499 -4.83 6.94 -10.67
CA ASN A 499 -4.94 6.94 -12.12
C ASN A 499 -3.64 7.38 -12.80
N PRO A 500 -2.90 6.45 -13.48
CA PRO A 500 -1.62 6.76 -14.09
C PRO A 500 -1.71 7.75 -15.24
N ARG A 501 -2.84 7.85 -15.91
CA ARG A 501 -3.03 8.75 -17.04
C ARG A 501 -3.14 10.21 -16.57
N TYR A 502 -3.76 10.46 -15.41
CA TYR A 502 -3.74 11.78 -14.77
C TYR A 502 -2.33 12.18 -14.39
N ASN A 503 -1.59 11.26 -13.78
CA ASN A 503 -0.19 11.51 -13.37
C ASN A 503 0.75 11.75 -14.56
N LYS A 504 0.48 11.14 -15.75
CA LYS A 504 1.24 11.45 -16.97
C LYS A 504 1.07 12.90 -17.43
N ILE A 505 -0.11 13.49 -17.19
CA ILE A 505 -0.40 14.87 -17.55
C ILE A 505 0.20 15.80 -16.50
N ASP A 506 -0.12 15.57 -15.24
CA ASP A 506 0.26 16.42 -14.12
C ASP A 506 0.42 15.60 -12.83
N ALA A 507 1.65 15.48 -12.34
CA ALA A 507 1.97 14.68 -11.16
C ALA A 507 1.31 15.22 -9.87
N TYR A 508 1.14 16.54 -9.74
CA TYR A 508 0.47 17.17 -8.61
C TYR A 508 -1.04 16.85 -8.62
N TRP A 509 -1.72 17.14 -9.74
CA TRP A 509 -3.16 16.91 -9.83
C TRP A 509 -3.52 15.43 -9.86
N GLY A 510 -2.66 14.59 -10.43
CA GLY A 510 -2.83 13.12 -10.36
C GLY A 510 -2.79 12.61 -8.93
N ALA A 511 -1.86 13.12 -8.11
CA ALA A 511 -1.78 12.78 -6.69
C ALA A 511 -2.96 13.34 -5.87
N VAL A 512 -3.41 14.56 -6.18
CA VAL A 512 -4.64 15.12 -5.59
C VAL A 512 -5.84 14.23 -5.88
N ASN A 513 -6.03 13.80 -7.15
CA ASN A 513 -7.13 12.92 -7.53
C ASN A 513 -7.06 11.58 -6.80
N ALA A 514 -5.89 10.94 -6.67
CA ALA A 514 -5.75 9.69 -5.94
C ALA A 514 -6.24 9.79 -4.47
N VAL A 515 -5.90 10.87 -3.76
CA VAL A 515 -6.41 11.13 -2.39
C VAL A 515 -7.91 11.39 -2.41
N VAL A 516 -8.38 12.25 -3.32
CA VAL A 516 -9.79 12.68 -3.35
C VAL A 516 -10.72 11.52 -3.72
N GLU A 517 -10.33 10.70 -4.68
CA GLU A 517 -11.10 9.52 -5.11
C GLU A 517 -11.16 8.46 -4.00
N SER A 518 -10.02 8.11 -3.38
CA SER A 518 -10.02 7.16 -2.26
C SER A 518 -10.92 7.63 -1.11
N VAL A 519 -10.97 8.93 -0.83
CA VAL A 519 -11.85 9.51 0.19
C VAL A 519 -13.32 9.50 -0.24
N ARG A 520 -13.63 9.73 -1.53
CA ARG A 520 -15.00 9.61 -2.05
C ARG A 520 -15.51 8.17 -1.94
N ASN A 521 -14.70 7.19 -2.29
CA ASN A 521 -15.03 5.77 -2.20
C ASN A 521 -15.41 5.37 -0.77
N ILE A 522 -14.63 5.80 0.22
CA ILE A 522 -14.95 5.64 1.64
C ILE A 522 -16.29 6.30 2.00
N THR A 523 -16.51 7.51 1.48
CA THR A 523 -17.72 8.29 1.76
C THR A 523 -18.96 7.66 1.15
N ALA A 524 -18.86 7.12 -0.07
CA ALA A 524 -19.95 6.48 -0.79
C ALA A 524 -20.53 5.26 -0.06
N VAL A 525 -19.73 4.55 0.73
CA VAL A 525 -20.22 3.45 1.58
C VAL A 525 -20.73 3.92 2.95
N GLY A 526 -20.75 5.23 3.24
CA GLY A 526 -21.25 5.81 4.48
C GLY A 526 -20.22 5.97 5.59
N ALA A 527 -18.96 5.58 5.33
CA ALA A 527 -17.88 5.76 6.29
C ALA A 527 -17.36 7.21 6.31
N THR A 528 -16.69 7.58 7.40
CA THR A 528 -16.01 8.86 7.56
C THR A 528 -14.50 8.63 7.49
N PRO A 529 -13.76 9.32 6.59
CA PRO A 529 -12.32 9.19 6.48
C PRO A 529 -11.60 9.54 7.79
N VAL A 530 -10.61 8.74 8.20
CA VAL A 530 -9.84 8.96 9.44
C VAL A 530 -8.34 8.98 9.24
N ALA A 531 -7.83 8.31 8.21
CA ALA A 531 -6.42 8.30 7.85
C ALA A 531 -6.22 7.83 6.41
N ILE A 532 -5.07 8.18 5.83
CA ILE A 532 -4.58 7.57 4.59
C ILE A 532 -3.22 6.92 4.80
N THR A 533 -2.86 6.04 3.86
CA THR A 533 -1.49 5.58 3.64
C THR A 533 -1.09 5.81 2.19
N ASP A 534 0.20 5.90 1.94
CA ASP A 534 0.73 6.03 0.58
C ASP A 534 1.74 4.92 0.24
N CYS A 535 1.86 4.63 -1.06
CA CYS A 535 2.97 3.88 -1.60
C CYS A 535 3.46 4.61 -2.86
N LEU A 536 4.59 5.28 -2.74
CA LEU A 536 5.08 6.25 -3.71
C LEU A 536 6.02 5.56 -4.72
N CYS A 537 5.48 5.13 -5.87
CA CYS A 537 6.24 4.45 -6.92
C CYS A 537 6.64 5.43 -8.03
N PHE A 538 7.95 5.67 -8.18
CA PHE A 538 8.50 6.65 -9.12
C PHE A 538 9.77 6.11 -9.80
N GLY A 539 10.20 6.80 -10.85
CA GLY A 539 11.43 6.50 -11.57
C GLY A 539 12.70 6.86 -10.79
N ASN A 540 13.79 7.10 -11.50
CA ASN A 540 15.12 7.34 -10.92
C ASN A 540 15.22 8.76 -10.30
N PRO A 541 15.42 8.89 -8.98
CA PRO A 541 15.49 10.19 -8.29
C PRO A 541 16.74 11.01 -8.65
N GLU A 542 17.72 10.42 -9.33
CA GLU A 542 18.91 11.11 -9.82
C GLU A 542 18.63 11.96 -11.08
N LYS A 543 17.49 11.71 -11.73
CA LYS A 543 17.01 12.49 -12.88
C LYS A 543 16.15 13.65 -12.38
N PRO A 544 16.56 14.91 -12.61
CA PRO A 544 15.87 16.07 -12.05
C PRO A 544 14.39 16.20 -12.41
N GLU A 545 13.98 15.74 -13.58
CA GLU A 545 12.59 15.73 -14.02
C GLU A 545 11.75 14.68 -13.27
N GLN A 546 12.29 13.50 -13.01
CA GLN A 546 11.61 12.45 -12.27
C GLN A 546 11.52 12.81 -10.78
N MET A 547 12.60 13.39 -10.23
CA MET A 547 12.56 13.93 -8.88
C MET A 547 11.54 15.06 -8.72
N ARG A 548 11.33 15.87 -9.77
CA ARG A 548 10.29 16.88 -9.79
C ARG A 548 8.89 16.28 -9.70
N GLU A 549 8.62 15.22 -10.46
CA GLU A 549 7.34 14.50 -10.44
C GLU A 549 7.05 13.93 -9.04
N PHE A 550 8.07 13.37 -8.36
CA PHE A 550 7.97 12.94 -6.96
C PHE A 550 7.60 14.09 -6.02
N VAL A 551 8.32 15.21 -6.09
CA VAL A 551 8.08 16.39 -5.24
C VAL A 551 6.69 16.98 -5.46
N ASP A 552 6.23 17.08 -6.72
CA ASP A 552 4.90 17.59 -7.04
C ASP A 552 3.79 16.64 -6.55
N SER A 553 3.98 15.32 -6.65
CA SER A 553 3.03 14.34 -6.11
C SER A 553 2.94 14.42 -4.58
N VAL A 554 4.07 14.52 -3.87
CA VAL A 554 4.06 14.71 -2.41
C VAL A 554 3.28 15.97 -2.03
N ARG A 555 3.49 17.10 -2.75
CA ARG A 555 2.72 18.33 -2.51
C ARG A 555 1.23 18.15 -2.76
N GLY A 556 0.85 17.42 -3.84
CA GLY A 556 -0.54 17.13 -4.14
C GLY A 556 -1.22 16.36 -3.02
N ILE A 557 -0.56 15.34 -2.46
CA ILE A 557 -1.05 14.58 -1.30
C ILE A 557 -1.21 15.50 -0.08
N VAL A 558 -0.19 16.31 0.23
CA VAL A 558 -0.22 17.25 1.37
C VAL A 558 -1.40 18.22 1.26
N ASP A 559 -1.59 18.84 0.10
CA ASP A 559 -2.64 19.86 -0.11
C ASP A 559 -4.04 19.21 -0.08
N ALA A 560 -4.22 18.02 -0.65
CA ALA A 560 -5.47 17.29 -0.59
C ALA A 560 -5.82 16.86 0.85
N CYS A 561 -4.87 16.30 1.60
CA CYS A 561 -5.06 15.92 3.00
C CYS A 561 -5.37 17.15 3.88
N ALA A 562 -4.71 18.29 3.64
CA ALA A 562 -4.95 19.53 4.38
C ALA A 562 -6.35 20.11 4.13
N ALA A 563 -6.97 19.81 2.99
CA ALA A 563 -8.34 20.23 2.67
C ALA A 563 -9.43 19.39 3.34
N ILE A 564 -9.09 18.23 3.89
CA ILE A 564 -10.03 17.29 4.50
C ILE A 564 -9.87 17.34 6.02
N HIS A 565 -10.91 17.80 6.72
CA HIS A 565 -10.95 17.90 8.17
C HIS A 565 -11.67 16.70 8.78
N LEU A 566 -11.17 16.22 9.91
CA LEU A 566 -11.80 15.12 10.64
C LEU A 566 -13.16 15.55 11.22
N LYS A 567 -14.18 14.70 11.08
CA LYS A 567 -15.57 15.03 11.44
C LYS A 567 -15.73 15.51 12.87
N ASP A 568 -15.12 14.79 13.82
CA ASP A 568 -15.24 15.07 15.26
C ASP A 568 -14.17 16.06 15.76
N HIS A 569 -13.20 16.41 14.91
CA HIS A 569 -12.08 17.28 15.22
C HIS A 569 -11.80 18.26 14.06
N PRO A 570 -12.68 19.26 13.83
CA PRO A 570 -12.59 20.15 12.66
C PRO A 570 -11.32 20.98 12.55
N GLN A 571 -10.48 21.03 13.59
CA GLN A 571 -9.18 21.69 13.58
C GLN A 571 -8.04 20.77 13.12
N SER A 572 -8.32 19.47 12.97
CA SER A 572 -7.35 18.45 12.56
C SER A 572 -7.64 18.00 11.14
N THR A 573 -6.61 17.85 10.34
CA THR A 573 -6.70 17.40 8.94
C THR A 573 -6.42 15.90 8.85
N LEU A 574 -6.74 15.32 7.70
CA LEU A 574 -6.55 13.90 7.41
C LEU A 574 -5.05 13.52 7.51
N PRO A 575 -4.64 12.61 8.40
CA PRO A 575 -3.23 12.24 8.56
C PRO A 575 -2.80 11.15 7.58
N VAL A 576 -1.50 11.15 7.23
CA VAL A 576 -0.80 10.04 6.57
C VAL A 576 -0.11 9.22 7.66
N ILE A 577 -0.56 7.99 7.92
CA ILE A 577 -0.12 7.23 9.10
C ILE A 577 0.90 6.14 8.83
N ALA A 578 1.04 5.70 7.60
CA ALA A 578 2.03 4.74 7.12
C ALA A 578 2.31 4.99 5.64
N GLY A 579 3.40 4.45 5.14
CA GLY A 579 3.71 4.54 3.71
C GLY A 579 5.06 3.94 3.36
N ASN A 580 5.25 3.76 2.05
CA ASN A 580 6.46 3.20 1.44
C ASN A 580 6.89 4.08 0.26
N VAL A 581 8.18 4.09 -0.04
CA VAL A 581 8.72 4.74 -1.24
C VAL A 581 9.50 3.72 -2.07
N SER A 582 9.05 3.51 -3.30
CA SER A 582 9.71 2.69 -4.31
C SER A 582 10.21 3.58 -5.44
N LEU A 583 11.52 3.76 -5.52
CA LEU A 583 12.16 4.53 -6.60
C LEU A 583 12.89 3.61 -7.59
N TYR A 584 13.44 4.19 -8.66
CA TYR A 584 14.07 3.45 -9.75
C TYR A 584 13.12 2.50 -10.51
N ASN A 585 11.80 2.75 -10.45
CA ASN A 585 10.85 2.01 -11.29
C ASN A 585 10.99 2.47 -12.75
N GLU A 586 12.03 2.00 -13.38
CA GLU A 586 12.33 2.30 -14.78
C GLU A 586 13.08 1.15 -15.47
N SER A 587 13.02 1.15 -16.77
CA SER A 587 13.77 0.26 -17.64
C SER A 587 14.57 1.07 -18.68
N VAL A 588 15.30 0.40 -19.54
CA VAL A 588 15.97 1.01 -20.70
C VAL A 588 14.99 1.76 -21.63
N LYS A 589 13.68 1.45 -21.57
CA LYS A 589 12.63 2.12 -22.35
C LYS A 589 12.09 3.37 -21.71
N GLY A 590 12.40 3.63 -20.46
CA GLY A 590 11.96 4.80 -19.69
C GLY A 590 11.41 4.45 -18.32
N ALA A 591 11.03 5.49 -17.59
CA ALA A 591 10.40 5.37 -16.29
C ALA A 591 8.90 5.08 -16.41
N ILE A 592 8.33 4.48 -15.38
CA ILE A 592 6.88 4.40 -15.19
C ILE A 592 6.30 5.82 -15.04
N PRO A 593 4.98 6.02 -15.25
CA PRO A 593 4.31 7.23 -14.80
C PRO A 593 4.48 7.44 -13.30
N PRO A 594 4.47 8.69 -12.81
CA PRO A 594 4.33 8.95 -11.39
C PRO A 594 3.13 8.16 -10.83
N SER A 595 3.36 7.34 -9.82
CA SER A 595 2.33 6.43 -9.32
C SER A 595 2.25 6.49 -7.78
N PRO A 596 1.66 7.57 -7.22
CA PRO A 596 1.36 7.67 -5.81
C PRO A 596 0.10 6.83 -5.51
N MET A 597 0.29 5.57 -5.12
CA MET A 597 -0.79 4.69 -4.69
C MET A 597 -1.29 5.16 -3.32
N ILE A 598 -2.57 5.46 -3.21
CA ILE A 598 -3.19 5.92 -1.97
C ILE A 598 -4.17 4.87 -1.47
N SER A 599 -4.16 4.60 -0.16
CA SER A 599 -5.29 3.94 0.49
C SER A 599 -5.92 4.87 1.51
N CYS A 600 -7.24 4.81 1.64
CA CYS A 600 -7.98 5.55 2.66
C CYS A 600 -8.69 4.59 3.61
N LEU A 601 -8.54 4.83 4.89
CA LEU A 601 -9.28 4.15 5.95
C LEU A 601 -10.39 5.07 6.46
N GLY A 602 -11.60 4.53 6.54
CA GLY A 602 -12.76 5.20 7.11
C GLY A 602 -13.40 4.41 8.23
N THR A 603 -14.22 5.07 9.04
CA THR A 603 -14.96 4.46 10.16
C THR A 603 -16.46 4.65 10.02
N LEU A 604 -17.22 3.63 10.45
CA LEU A 604 -18.66 3.69 10.65
C LEU A 604 -18.94 3.45 12.14
N PRO A 605 -19.66 4.34 12.83
CA PRO A 605 -20.01 4.12 14.23
C PRO A 605 -20.95 2.93 14.43
N ASP A 606 -21.75 2.60 13.42
CA ASP A 606 -22.58 1.41 13.34
C ASP A 606 -22.50 0.84 11.92
N ILE A 607 -22.16 -0.43 11.80
CA ILE A 607 -22.02 -1.13 10.53
C ILE A 607 -23.32 -1.14 9.71
N ASP A 608 -24.47 -1.04 10.36
CA ASP A 608 -25.79 -1.00 9.72
C ASP A 608 -26.00 0.28 8.86
N PHE A 609 -25.12 1.28 8.96
CA PHE A 609 -25.12 2.46 8.09
C PHE A 609 -24.42 2.22 6.74
N ALA A 610 -23.69 1.11 6.59
CA ALA A 610 -22.99 0.84 5.34
C ALA A 610 -23.98 0.55 4.19
N ILE A 611 -23.76 1.21 3.06
CA ILE A 611 -24.58 1.05 1.84
C ILE A 611 -23.71 0.61 0.66
N THR A 612 -24.38 0.10 -0.37
CA THR A 612 -23.76 -0.30 -1.64
C THR A 612 -24.24 0.61 -2.76
N PHE A 613 -23.56 0.60 -3.91
CA PHE A 613 -23.88 1.47 -5.03
C PHE A 613 -25.11 1.03 -5.84
N ASP A 614 -25.54 -0.22 -5.80
CA ASP A 614 -26.65 -0.71 -6.60
C ASP A 614 -27.99 -0.04 -6.26
N PHE A 615 -28.76 0.41 -7.25
CA PHE A 615 -30.08 1.00 -7.05
C PHE A 615 -31.03 0.07 -6.30
N LYS A 616 -31.79 0.61 -5.37
CA LYS A 616 -32.65 -0.16 -4.44
C LYS A 616 -34.12 -0.12 -4.83
N LYS A 617 -34.60 0.98 -5.41
CA LYS A 617 -36.03 1.22 -5.65
C LYS A 617 -36.27 1.89 -7.01
N SER A 618 -37.37 1.56 -7.67
CA SER A 618 -37.84 2.32 -8.81
C SER A 618 -38.48 3.63 -8.36
N ASP A 619 -38.52 4.61 -9.25
CA ASP A 619 -39.09 5.95 -9.03
C ASP A 619 -38.38 6.76 -7.91
N SER A 620 -37.16 6.37 -7.52
CA SER A 620 -36.28 7.15 -6.65
C SER A 620 -35.66 8.32 -7.42
N LEU A 621 -35.40 9.42 -6.74
CA LEU A 621 -34.66 10.55 -7.33
C LEU A 621 -33.17 10.24 -7.43
N LEU A 622 -32.56 10.68 -8.54
CA LEU A 622 -31.12 10.62 -8.75
C LEU A 622 -30.53 12.02 -8.58
N ILE A 623 -29.57 12.11 -7.71
CA ILE A 623 -28.86 13.33 -7.34
C ILE A 623 -27.42 13.25 -7.82
N LEU A 624 -26.94 14.32 -8.46
CA LEU A 624 -25.55 14.52 -8.83
C LEU A 624 -24.94 15.58 -7.90
N ILE A 625 -23.87 15.23 -7.22
CA ILE A 625 -22.97 16.16 -6.52
C ILE A 625 -21.66 16.20 -7.31
N GLY A 626 -21.13 17.41 -7.52
CA GLY A 626 -19.95 17.67 -8.35
C GLY A 626 -20.33 18.29 -9.71
N GLU A 627 -19.74 19.45 -9.98
CA GLU A 627 -19.91 20.18 -11.22
C GLU A 627 -19.19 19.47 -12.38
N ARG A 628 -19.84 19.33 -13.53
CA ARG A 628 -19.19 18.80 -14.75
C ARG A 628 -18.35 19.92 -15.41
N LYS A 629 -17.10 19.63 -15.69
CA LYS A 629 -16.13 20.56 -16.26
C LYS A 629 -15.51 19.98 -17.54
N ASP A 630 -14.90 20.83 -18.36
CA ASP A 630 -14.13 20.39 -19.54
C ASP A 630 -12.78 19.82 -19.14
N GLU A 631 -12.81 18.64 -18.49
CA GLU A 631 -11.68 17.96 -17.86
C GLU A 631 -11.67 16.47 -18.27
N CYS A 632 -11.49 16.20 -19.59
CA CYS A 632 -11.41 14.84 -20.11
C CYS A 632 -9.97 14.32 -20.26
N GLY A 633 -8.96 15.13 -19.88
CA GLY A 633 -7.55 14.71 -19.95
C GLY A 633 -7.27 13.51 -19.05
N GLY A 634 -6.68 12.47 -19.63
CA GLY A 634 -6.41 11.20 -18.97
C GLY A 634 -7.59 10.21 -18.94
N SER A 635 -8.80 10.63 -19.35
CA SER A 635 -9.99 9.77 -19.29
C SER A 635 -9.90 8.55 -20.20
N VAL A 636 -10.65 7.51 -19.84
CA VAL A 636 -10.84 6.32 -20.70
C VAL A 636 -11.56 6.71 -22.00
N TYR A 637 -12.45 7.72 -21.94
CA TYR A 637 -13.08 8.26 -23.15
C TYR A 637 -12.04 8.76 -24.16
N TYR A 638 -11.03 9.53 -23.73
CA TYR A 638 -9.94 9.95 -24.60
C TYR A 638 -9.04 8.78 -25.01
N GLN A 639 -8.89 7.77 -24.16
CA GLN A 639 -8.15 6.56 -24.49
C GLN A 639 -8.77 5.77 -25.64
N LEU A 640 -10.09 5.73 -25.79
CA LEU A 640 -10.77 5.13 -26.94
C LEU A 640 -10.36 5.78 -28.28
N HIS A 641 -9.93 7.05 -28.23
CA HIS A 641 -9.44 7.80 -29.38
C HIS A 641 -7.91 7.82 -29.50
N ASN A 642 -7.20 7.04 -28.68
CA ASN A 642 -5.72 7.05 -28.56
C ASN A 642 -5.15 8.43 -28.16
N GLU A 643 -5.91 9.22 -27.42
CA GLU A 643 -5.53 10.54 -26.94
C GLU A 643 -5.27 10.53 -25.42
N LEU A 644 -4.43 11.45 -24.95
CA LEU A 644 -4.21 11.69 -23.54
C LEU A 644 -4.93 12.95 -23.05
N GLY A 645 -4.90 14.02 -23.84
CA GLY A 645 -5.40 15.32 -23.44
C GLY A 645 -4.46 16.09 -22.50
N SER A 646 -4.91 17.25 -22.08
CA SER A 646 -4.16 18.14 -21.18
C SER A 646 -4.99 18.63 -19.97
N HIS A 647 -6.31 18.58 -20.06
CA HIS A 647 -7.21 19.04 -19.01
C HIS A 647 -7.53 17.91 -18.03
N VAL A 648 -6.58 17.61 -17.12
CA VAL A 648 -6.79 16.64 -16.03
C VAL A 648 -7.87 17.15 -15.06
N PRO A 649 -8.68 16.27 -14.45
CA PRO A 649 -9.63 16.66 -13.42
C PRO A 649 -8.96 17.44 -12.26
N LYS A 650 -9.58 18.56 -11.88
CA LYS A 650 -9.11 19.45 -10.78
C LYS A 650 -10.20 19.60 -9.73
N PRO A 651 -10.22 18.71 -8.71
CA PRO A 651 -11.16 18.80 -7.61
C PRO A 651 -11.12 20.16 -6.92
N ASP A 652 -12.29 20.69 -6.56
CA ASP A 652 -12.37 21.90 -5.73
C ASP A 652 -12.09 21.56 -4.27
N LEU A 653 -10.84 21.69 -3.86
CA LEU A 653 -10.41 21.39 -2.50
C LEU A 653 -11.12 22.25 -1.44
N SER A 654 -11.65 23.42 -1.80
CA SER A 654 -12.40 24.29 -0.88
C SER A 654 -13.82 23.76 -0.58
N LEU A 655 -14.38 22.96 -1.49
CA LEU A 655 -15.70 22.36 -1.38
C LEU A 655 -15.66 20.93 -0.86
N LEU A 656 -14.58 20.19 -1.14
CA LEU A 656 -14.39 18.76 -0.90
C LEU A 656 -14.81 18.32 0.52
N ASN A 657 -14.30 19.00 1.55
CA ASN A 657 -14.60 18.66 2.94
C ASN A 657 -16.11 18.73 3.26
N ARG A 658 -16.81 19.69 2.66
CA ARG A 658 -18.25 19.86 2.83
C ARG A 658 -19.04 18.76 2.12
N GLU A 659 -18.62 18.36 0.92
CA GLU A 659 -19.22 17.28 0.15
C GLU A 659 -19.11 15.95 0.91
N ILE A 660 -17.91 15.59 1.37
CA ILE A 660 -17.64 14.37 2.14
C ILE A 660 -18.54 14.30 3.38
N HIS A 661 -18.58 15.38 4.18
CA HIS A 661 -19.38 15.37 5.41
C HIS A 661 -20.88 15.40 5.17
N ALA A 662 -21.34 16.09 4.10
CA ALA A 662 -22.76 16.11 3.74
C ALA A 662 -23.23 14.73 3.29
N VAL A 663 -22.45 14.05 2.41
CA VAL A 663 -22.83 12.71 1.90
C VAL A 663 -22.80 11.67 3.00
N SER A 664 -21.71 11.59 3.78
CA SER A 664 -21.63 10.63 4.88
C SER A 664 -22.71 10.86 5.95
N ALA A 665 -23.03 12.13 6.27
CA ALA A 665 -24.13 12.44 7.19
C ALA A 665 -25.50 12.04 6.61
N ALA A 666 -25.74 12.29 5.32
CA ALA A 666 -26.99 11.91 4.67
C ALA A 666 -27.21 10.39 4.66
N ILE A 667 -26.14 9.62 4.43
CA ILE A 667 -26.19 8.16 4.53
C ILE A 667 -26.48 7.72 5.97
N GLN A 668 -25.75 8.23 6.95
CA GLN A 668 -25.92 7.88 8.37
C GLN A 668 -27.29 8.29 8.94
N HIS A 669 -27.97 9.26 8.33
CA HIS A 669 -29.37 9.62 8.66
C HIS A 669 -30.40 8.80 7.89
N GLY A 670 -30.00 7.82 7.07
CA GLY A 670 -30.91 6.98 6.26
C GLY A 670 -31.65 7.75 5.17
N LEU A 671 -31.07 8.83 4.66
CA LEU A 671 -31.66 9.64 3.59
C LEU A 671 -31.28 9.13 2.20
N ILE A 672 -30.21 8.38 2.07
CA ILE A 672 -29.66 7.83 0.82
C ILE A 672 -29.82 6.32 0.81
N ASN A 673 -30.32 5.77 -0.29
CA ASN A 673 -30.49 4.33 -0.50
C ASN A 673 -29.24 3.68 -1.13
N ALA A 674 -28.62 4.38 -2.09
CA ALA A 674 -27.42 3.97 -2.79
C ALA A 674 -26.57 5.20 -3.12
N ALA A 675 -25.26 5.03 -3.11
CA ALA A 675 -24.30 6.06 -3.50
C ALA A 675 -23.15 5.42 -4.29
N HIS A 676 -22.65 6.16 -5.27
CA HIS A 676 -21.50 5.79 -6.09
C HIS A 676 -20.66 7.03 -6.38
N ASP A 677 -19.34 6.90 -6.37
CA ASP A 677 -18.49 7.97 -6.85
C ASP A 677 -18.49 8.05 -8.39
N ILE A 678 -17.92 9.10 -8.93
CA ILE A 678 -17.76 9.28 -10.39
C ILE A 678 -16.26 9.25 -10.67
N SER A 679 -15.82 8.20 -11.38
CA SER A 679 -14.43 7.92 -11.75
C SER A 679 -14.32 7.56 -13.24
N GLU A 680 -13.60 6.49 -13.59
CA GLU A 680 -13.35 6.08 -14.97
C GLU A 680 -14.64 5.89 -15.78
N GLY A 681 -14.69 6.55 -16.94
CA GLY A 681 -15.84 6.54 -17.84
C GLY A 681 -16.97 7.49 -17.47
N GLY A 682 -16.84 8.20 -16.34
CA GLY A 682 -17.71 9.31 -15.95
C GLY A 682 -19.11 8.91 -15.52
N VAL A 683 -20.03 9.87 -15.55
CA VAL A 683 -21.41 9.72 -15.05
C VAL A 683 -22.18 8.59 -15.72
N ALA A 684 -21.96 8.37 -17.03
CA ALA A 684 -22.71 7.34 -17.77
C ALA A 684 -22.33 5.93 -17.33
N VAL A 685 -21.04 5.69 -17.05
CA VAL A 685 -20.55 4.41 -16.51
C VAL A 685 -21.07 4.23 -15.08
N ALA A 686 -20.93 5.21 -14.21
CA ALA A 686 -21.41 5.12 -12.83
C ALA A 686 -22.91 4.79 -12.73
N LEU A 687 -23.76 5.44 -13.54
CA LEU A 687 -25.20 5.13 -13.64
C LEU A 687 -25.46 3.72 -14.17
N ALA A 688 -24.63 3.23 -15.10
CA ALA A 688 -24.77 1.88 -15.64
C ALA A 688 -24.43 0.83 -14.56
N GLU A 689 -23.32 0.99 -13.83
CA GLU A 689 -22.90 0.09 -12.75
C GLU A 689 -23.94 0.01 -11.64
N MET A 690 -24.48 1.16 -11.21
CA MET A 690 -25.58 1.20 -10.24
C MET A 690 -26.85 0.43 -10.69
N SER A 691 -27.04 0.27 -12.01
CA SER A 691 -28.20 -0.42 -12.60
C SER A 691 -28.06 -1.95 -12.64
N PHE A 692 -26.84 -2.51 -12.59
CA PHE A 692 -26.58 -3.89 -13.01
C PHE A 692 -27.15 -4.96 -12.08
N LYS A 693 -27.03 -4.82 -10.76
CA LYS A 693 -27.39 -5.88 -9.81
C LYS A 693 -28.89 -6.14 -9.76
N ASN A 694 -29.67 -5.10 -9.69
CA ASN A 694 -31.12 -5.18 -9.59
C ASN A 694 -31.85 -4.98 -10.94
N SER A 695 -31.10 -4.84 -12.02
CA SER A 695 -31.62 -4.62 -13.38
C SER A 695 -32.61 -3.45 -13.46
N MET A 696 -32.34 -2.37 -12.73
CA MET A 696 -33.16 -1.15 -12.77
C MET A 696 -32.64 -0.19 -13.82
N GLY A 697 -33.58 0.45 -14.56
CA GLY A 697 -33.19 1.47 -15.50
C GLY A 697 -33.13 2.86 -14.89
N VAL A 698 -32.70 3.81 -15.69
CA VAL A 698 -32.66 5.24 -15.33
C VAL A 698 -33.25 6.10 -16.44
N ALA A 699 -33.84 7.22 -16.07
CA ALA A 699 -34.20 8.30 -16.97
C ALA A 699 -33.59 9.61 -16.44
N VAL A 700 -32.48 10.04 -17.08
CA VAL A 700 -31.67 11.17 -16.59
C VAL A 700 -31.42 12.20 -17.67
N GLN A 701 -31.34 13.46 -17.24
CA GLN A 701 -30.97 14.61 -18.04
C GLN A 701 -30.01 15.48 -17.28
N ILE A 702 -28.76 15.54 -17.73
CA ILE A 702 -27.72 16.41 -17.16
C ILE A 702 -27.68 17.66 -18.06
N ASN A 703 -27.97 18.80 -17.45
CA ASN A 703 -27.94 20.10 -18.14
C ASN A 703 -26.60 20.79 -17.87
N GLY A 704 -26.02 21.42 -18.87
CA GLY A 704 -24.78 22.15 -18.79
C GLY A 704 -24.41 22.80 -20.12
N GLU A 705 -23.33 23.57 -20.15
CA GLU A 705 -22.82 24.23 -21.36
C GLU A 705 -21.92 23.31 -22.20
N LEU A 706 -21.48 22.18 -21.62
CA LEU A 706 -20.62 21.22 -22.27
C LEU A 706 -21.40 20.36 -23.27
N SER A 707 -20.72 19.79 -24.25
CA SER A 707 -21.26 18.79 -25.14
C SER A 707 -21.68 17.52 -24.38
N ALA A 708 -22.63 16.75 -24.94
CA ALA A 708 -23.21 15.60 -24.27
C ALA A 708 -22.17 14.51 -23.95
N ASP A 709 -21.17 14.31 -24.81
CA ASP A 709 -20.04 13.39 -24.55
C ASP A 709 -19.21 13.81 -23.33
N LYS A 710 -18.86 15.08 -23.20
CA LYS A 710 -18.11 15.59 -22.04
C LYS A 710 -18.93 15.59 -20.76
N LEU A 711 -20.27 15.83 -20.83
CA LEU A 711 -21.16 15.72 -19.67
C LEU A 711 -21.28 14.28 -19.15
N LEU A 712 -21.32 13.31 -20.07
CA LEU A 712 -21.60 11.90 -19.76
C LEU A 712 -20.32 11.08 -19.48
N PHE A 713 -19.25 11.33 -20.24
CA PHE A 713 -18.02 10.52 -20.23
C PHE A 713 -16.80 11.24 -19.61
N GLY A 714 -16.95 12.53 -19.28
CA GLY A 714 -15.92 13.27 -18.55
C GLY A 714 -15.77 12.74 -17.11
N GLU A 715 -14.53 12.55 -16.65
CA GLU A 715 -14.19 11.93 -15.39
C GLU A 715 -13.97 12.96 -14.26
N THR A 716 -14.56 14.15 -14.39
CA THR A 716 -14.63 15.08 -13.24
C THR A 716 -15.36 14.39 -12.10
N GLY A 717 -14.71 14.23 -10.96
CA GLY A 717 -15.24 13.45 -9.85
C GLY A 717 -16.50 14.05 -9.20
N GLY A 718 -17.14 13.29 -8.36
CA GLY A 718 -18.39 13.63 -7.66
C GLY A 718 -19.10 12.41 -7.15
N PHE A 719 -20.41 12.54 -6.87
CA PHE A 719 -21.23 11.41 -6.40
C PHE A 719 -22.55 11.34 -7.17
N ILE A 720 -23.03 10.13 -7.41
CA ILE A 720 -24.41 9.84 -7.77
C ILE A 720 -25.09 9.21 -6.56
N LEU A 721 -26.22 9.78 -6.16
CA LEU A 721 -26.98 9.35 -4.98
C LEU A 721 -28.41 8.96 -5.39
N GLU A 722 -28.90 7.84 -4.87
CA GLU A 722 -30.30 7.45 -4.93
C GLU A 722 -31.02 7.87 -3.65
N ILE A 723 -32.09 8.65 -3.76
CA ILE A 723 -32.90 9.05 -2.60
C ILE A 723 -34.40 8.80 -2.84
N ASP A 724 -35.11 8.41 -1.79
CA ASP A 724 -36.57 8.37 -1.84
C ASP A 724 -37.14 9.79 -1.99
N LYS A 725 -38.19 9.96 -2.81
CA LYS A 725 -38.87 11.26 -2.98
C LYS A 725 -39.31 11.89 -1.65
N GLN A 726 -39.75 11.06 -0.71
CA GLN A 726 -40.14 11.51 0.63
C GLN A 726 -38.98 12.08 1.46
N ASN A 727 -37.76 11.66 1.20
CA ASN A 727 -36.55 12.12 1.91
C ASN A 727 -36.01 13.43 1.34
N LYS A 728 -36.52 13.90 0.17
CA LYS A 728 -35.99 15.06 -0.55
C LYS A 728 -35.90 16.33 0.33
N ALA A 729 -36.96 16.63 1.09
CA ALA A 729 -36.97 17.83 1.94
C ALA A 729 -35.94 17.74 3.10
N ALA A 730 -35.74 16.55 3.66
CA ALA A 730 -34.74 16.34 4.72
C ALA A 730 -33.32 16.41 4.13
N PHE A 731 -33.12 15.82 2.95
CA PHE A 731 -31.87 15.90 2.21
C PHE A 731 -31.51 17.36 1.87
N ASP A 732 -32.46 18.14 1.33
CA ASP A 732 -32.26 19.54 0.98
C ASP A 732 -31.82 20.39 2.19
N LYS A 733 -32.48 20.18 3.31
CA LYS A 733 -32.12 20.85 4.57
C LYS A 733 -30.68 20.53 4.97
N LEU A 734 -30.28 19.26 4.88
CA LEU A 734 -28.95 18.82 5.27
C LEU A 734 -27.88 19.37 4.33
N VAL A 735 -28.02 19.21 3.02
CA VAL A 735 -26.99 19.72 2.08
C VAL A 735 -26.89 21.23 2.07
N THR A 736 -28.01 21.94 2.35
CA THR A 736 -28.01 23.39 2.53
C THR A 736 -27.20 23.80 3.77
N GLN A 737 -27.31 23.03 4.85
CA GLN A 737 -26.53 23.27 6.08
C GLN A 737 -25.02 23.14 5.80
N TYR A 738 -24.61 22.19 4.96
CA TYR A 738 -23.23 22.02 4.54
C TYR A 738 -22.82 22.94 3.38
N GLN A 739 -23.77 23.66 2.78
CA GLN A 739 -23.55 24.54 1.61
C GLN A 739 -22.99 23.77 0.41
N VAL A 740 -23.50 22.57 0.16
CA VAL A 740 -23.08 21.72 -0.96
C VAL A 740 -24.06 21.93 -2.12
N PRO A 741 -23.58 22.34 -3.31
CA PRO A 741 -24.42 22.39 -4.50
C PRO A 741 -24.68 20.96 -5.01
N TYR A 742 -25.88 20.74 -5.53
CA TYR A 742 -26.27 19.48 -6.15
C TYR A 742 -27.31 19.68 -7.25
N MET A 743 -27.47 18.69 -8.10
CA MET A 743 -28.46 18.67 -9.20
C MET A 743 -29.35 17.44 -9.08
N VAL A 744 -30.65 17.58 -9.23
CA VAL A 744 -31.55 16.44 -9.50
C VAL A 744 -31.45 16.15 -10.98
N ILE A 745 -30.88 15.00 -11.35
CA ILE A 745 -30.62 14.64 -12.74
C ILE A 745 -31.71 13.73 -13.34
N GLY A 746 -32.57 13.13 -12.51
CA GLY A 746 -33.60 12.22 -12.99
C GLY A 746 -34.11 11.26 -11.94
N HIS A 747 -34.48 10.07 -12.38
CA HIS A 747 -35.02 9.04 -11.49
C HIS A 747 -34.72 7.63 -12.02
N THR A 748 -34.78 6.65 -11.12
CA THR A 748 -34.74 5.22 -11.44
C THR A 748 -36.07 4.75 -12.06
N THR A 749 -36.00 3.73 -12.91
CA THR A 749 -37.21 3.18 -13.59
C THR A 749 -37.31 1.66 -13.44
N GLU A 750 -38.55 1.12 -13.50
CA GLU A 750 -38.76 -0.34 -13.54
C GLU A 750 -38.32 -0.97 -14.87
N GLN A 751 -38.37 -0.19 -15.94
CA GLN A 751 -37.91 -0.66 -17.25
C GLN A 751 -36.36 -0.67 -17.22
N PRO A 752 -35.72 -1.82 -17.51
CA PRO A 752 -34.28 -1.96 -17.45
C PRO A 752 -33.60 -1.35 -18.69
N VAL A 753 -33.69 -0.03 -18.83
CA VAL A 753 -33.11 0.75 -19.93
C VAL A 753 -32.38 1.96 -19.36
N LEU A 754 -31.18 2.19 -19.82
CA LEU A 754 -30.41 3.39 -19.54
C LEU A 754 -30.83 4.49 -20.52
N GLN A 755 -31.57 5.49 -20.04
CA GLN A 755 -31.95 6.67 -20.82
C GLN A 755 -31.22 7.89 -20.29
N MET A 756 -30.28 8.43 -21.07
CA MET A 756 -29.43 9.55 -20.63
C MET A 756 -29.33 10.62 -21.73
N ASN A 757 -29.64 11.85 -21.39
CA ASN A 757 -29.50 13.06 -22.21
C ASN A 757 -30.13 12.93 -23.64
N LEU A 758 -31.13 12.08 -23.81
CA LEU A 758 -31.76 11.76 -25.10
C LEU A 758 -30.81 11.20 -26.17
N VAL A 759 -29.55 10.92 -25.84
CA VAL A 759 -28.53 10.39 -26.76
C VAL A 759 -28.15 8.93 -26.44
N ILE A 760 -28.37 8.46 -25.20
CA ILE A 760 -28.25 7.06 -24.82
C ILE A 760 -29.64 6.49 -24.58
N ASN A 761 -29.87 5.32 -25.17
CA ASN A 761 -31.04 4.49 -24.94
C ASN A 761 -30.65 3.03 -25.09
N LEU A 762 -30.07 2.46 -24.00
CA LEU A 762 -29.38 1.17 -24.01
C LEU A 762 -30.02 0.22 -22.99
N PRO A 763 -30.34 -1.04 -23.34
CA PRO A 763 -30.79 -2.03 -22.37
C PRO A 763 -29.74 -2.31 -21.30
N VAL A 764 -30.13 -2.32 -20.03
CA VAL A 764 -29.22 -2.63 -18.88
C VAL A 764 -28.54 -3.98 -19.08
N LYS A 765 -29.24 -4.98 -19.62
CA LYS A 765 -28.67 -6.30 -19.89
C LYS A 765 -27.48 -6.23 -20.86
N GLU A 766 -27.58 -5.45 -21.92
CA GLU A 766 -26.52 -5.32 -22.91
C GLU A 766 -25.30 -4.59 -22.32
N ALA A 767 -25.54 -3.49 -21.60
CA ALA A 767 -24.51 -2.76 -20.87
C ALA A 767 -23.78 -3.65 -19.85
N LYS A 768 -24.54 -4.43 -19.06
CA LYS A 768 -24.00 -5.36 -18.07
C LYS A 768 -23.13 -6.45 -18.71
N GLN A 769 -23.56 -7.03 -19.84
CA GLN A 769 -22.76 -8.03 -20.54
C GLN A 769 -21.44 -7.47 -21.07
N ALA A 770 -21.43 -6.24 -21.58
CA ALA A 770 -20.22 -5.59 -22.01
C ALA A 770 -19.26 -5.39 -20.83
N TRP A 771 -19.76 -4.97 -19.67
CA TRP A 771 -19.00 -4.76 -18.45
C TRP A 771 -18.46 -6.07 -17.84
N GLU A 772 -19.29 -7.10 -17.70
CA GLU A 772 -18.90 -8.40 -17.14
C GLU A 772 -17.85 -9.13 -18.00
N ASN A 773 -17.97 -9.03 -19.33
CA ASN A 773 -17.12 -9.76 -20.26
C ASN A 773 -15.86 -8.99 -20.66
N GLY A 774 -15.86 -7.67 -20.57
CA GLY A 774 -14.82 -6.82 -21.15
C GLY A 774 -13.40 -7.17 -20.75
N LEU A 775 -13.13 -7.37 -19.46
CA LEU A 775 -11.85 -7.81 -18.97
C LEU A 775 -11.66 -9.33 -19.14
N ARG A 776 -12.68 -10.13 -18.83
CA ARG A 776 -12.64 -11.60 -18.90
C ARG A 776 -12.25 -12.12 -20.28
N GLU A 777 -12.85 -11.56 -21.34
CA GLU A 777 -12.55 -11.97 -22.72
C GLU A 777 -11.13 -11.57 -23.16
N ARG A 778 -10.58 -10.51 -22.60
CA ARG A 778 -9.19 -10.07 -22.88
C ARG A 778 -8.14 -10.91 -22.16
N LEU A 779 -8.50 -11.56 -21.07
CA LEU A 779 -7.60 -12.42 -20.30
C LEU A 779 -7.60 -13.87 -20.79
N LEU A 780 -8.57 -14.29 -21.61
CA LEU A 780 -8.60 -15.60 -22.26
C LEU A 780 -7.73 -15.64 -23.52
#